data_4185bba77f41ca588eb63f8eca2222c7
#
_entry.id   4185bba77f41ca588eb63f8eca2222c7
#
_cell.length_a   1.000
_cell.length_b   1.000
_cell.length_c   1.000
_cell.angle_alpha   90.00
_cell.angle_beta   90.00
_cell.angle_gamma   90.00
#
_symmetry.space_group_name_H-M   'P 1'
#
loop_
_entity.id
_entity.type
_entity.pdbx_description
1 polymer ?
#
loop_
_entity_poly.entity_id
_entity_poly.type
_entity_poly.pdbx_seq_one_letter_code
_entity_poly.pdbx_strand_id
1 'polypeptide(L)'
;MKGISSNKKVIFIGAGPSALVAAKELAKKGLKVEIFEALDRVGGMCRSFEWNGYTVDIGPHVFHTSDKLLENYWKNEFGSLLVEGSYWSKNIQGDLFNESYDYPLSWESISTYPENIRLKVISEIGKLDIRTKANASNYSEYVDSVAGKTLRKMFFSRYPEKIWGIPIDEMTADWAPKRVNIYKKKVPFFNKQWTAIGINGAGAIYEKIADDIKILGGKINLNSRITNIDTNDSTINSISVGGKEFGIDQQDIVISTIPVSSLLKMLGSETSLKYRGVIIFYIDCIKEQVLPDGVSWQYYDSDNVYFTRITEPKQMGAKSPSKNKSLITVEVPYSIGDLLDQKNTEILCKEIVAQIVKVGLLQEGDVNDITLVKEGFVYPIQRSGYQVDIAKVESTIGRYRQLYSLGAGAKFNYTDTQVLFRKAFDLAESLTSVSEKSAYAIKQQSVTNFNKVIKINGRSVGGDATPYVIAEAGMNHNGNLDLGKKLIDAAVITGCDAIKFQTFLPNSRVSSKVKSVDFVELADGMEETMHDMFSRLSMPFSEHKQLFDYANSCGIEIFSTPFDFESVDFLESLGVSLYKIASMDLVNLPLIKYVAKTQKPIILSTGMSNIGMIEDSLQVIAREGNPNVVLLHCNSTYPAAAEDMNIRAINTLKKCFNLPVGLSDHSFGLLVSTVALSIGSDVIERHFTINNKLEGPDHILSSEPDEMKRLVDISRVVNRILGDGVKRIKSSEYDTVNLQQKSLYALNDISNGQKISRDMLTVKGPSGGILPKYLDIVDGRVAKRDIPADYPVTWDDI
;
A
#
# COMPACT_ATOMS: atom_id res chain seq x y z
N MET A 1 -30.71 15.68 -15.36
CA MET A 1 -29.60 16.65 -15.17
C MET A 1 -30.13 17.86 -14.44
N LYS A 2 -30.09 17.89 -13.13
CA LYS A 2 -30.28 19.10 -12.29
C LYS A 2 -29.69 18.78 -10.91
N GLY A 3 -28.63 19.53 -10.50
CA GLY A 3 -28.34 19.71 -9.11
C GLY A 3 -26.94 19.48 -8.59
N ILE A 4 -25.88 19.82 -9.33
CA ILE A 4 -24.66 20.27 -8.66
C ILE A 4 -24.82 21.79 -8.55
N SER A 5 -24.67 22.34 -7.35
CA SER A 5 -24.68 23.80 -7.16
C SER A 5 -23.71 24.43 -8.14
N SER A 6 -24.21 25.22 -9.09
CA SER A 6 -23.47 25.77 -10.22
C SER A 6 -22.33 26.75 -9.85
N ASN A 7 -22.00 26.86 -8.56
CA ASN A 7 -21.03 27.83 -8.03
C ASN A 7 -19.79 27.27 -7.33
N LYS A 8 -19.70 25.96 -7.11
CA LYS A 8 -18.55 25.33 -6.42
C LYS A 8 -17.32 25.37 -7.34
N LYS A 9 -16.21 25.91 -6.85
CA LYS A 9 -14.91 25.92 -7.55
C LYS A 9 -13.96 24.88 -6.99
N VAL A 10 -13.08 24.35 -7.84
CA VAL A 10 -11.94 23.54 -7.45
C VAL A 10 -10.67 24.26 -7.86
N ILE A 11 -9.87 24.62 -6.88
CA ILE A 11 -8.66 25.43 -7.05
C ILE A 11 -7.46 24.52 -6.84
N PHE A 12 -6.56 24.52 -7.83
CA PHE A 12 -5.32 23.73 -7.77
C PHE A 12 -4.12 24.64 -7.50
N ILE A 13 -3.27 24.23 -6.56
CA ILE A 13 -1.97 24.83 -6.28
C ILE A 13 -0.90 23.97 -6.95
N GLY A 14 -0.40 24.45 -8.11
CA GLY A 14 0.51 23.75 -8.99
C GLY A 14 -0.17 23.04 -10.16
N ALA A 15 0.50 23.00 -11.31
CA ALA A 15 0.06 22.37 -12.56
C ALA A 15 0.90 21.14 -12.93
N GLY A 16 1.27 20.33 -11.95
CA GLY A 16 1.95 19.03 -12.18
C GLY A 16 1.01 17.96 -12.74
N PRO A 17 1.53 16.78 -13.12
CA PRO A 17 0.76 15.69 -13.72
C PRO A 17 -0.55 15.37 -13.00
N SER A 18 -0.50 15.21 -11.69
CA SER A 18 -1.68 14.86 -10.89
C SER A 18 -2.74 15.96 -10.87
N ALA A 19 -2.31 17.24 -10.80
CA ALA A 19 -3.22 18.37 -10.86
C ALA A 19 -3.97 18.41 -12.18
N LEU A 20 -3.24 18.32 -13.29
CA LEU A 20 -3.82 18.41 -14.63
C LEU A 20 -4.81 17.27 -14.90
N VAL A 21 -4.45 16.04 -14.54
CA VAL A 21 -5.35 14.89 -14.72
C VAL A 21 -6.61 15.02 -13.87
N ALA A 22 -6.48 15.35 -12.58
CA ALA A 22 -7.64 15.56 -11.71
C ALA A 22 -8.51 16.74 -12.18
N ALA A 23 -7.89 17.84 -12.58
CA ALA A 23 -8.59 19.02 -13.08
C ALA A 23 -9.39 18.73 -14.37
N LYS A 24 -8.80 17.98 -15.33
CA LYS A 24 -9.50 17.56 -16.55
C LYS A 24 -10.74 16.71 -16.21
N GLU A 25 -10.59 15.72 -15.31
CA GLU A 25 -11.70 14.84 -14.94
C GLU A 25 -12.81 15.59 -14.18
N LEU A 26 -12.45 16.53 -13.31
CA LEU A 26 -13.42 17.36 -12.60
C LEU A 26 -14.14 18.34 -13.56
N ALA A 27 -13.40 18.92 -14.52
CA ALA A 27 -13.98 19.77 -15.55
C ALA A 27 -14.94 19.00 -16.47
N LYS A 28 -14.61 17.75 -16.88
CA LYS A 28 -15.53 16.86 -17.61
C LYS A 28 -16.85 16.64 -16.87
N LYS A 29 -16.82 16.65 -15.54
CA LYS A 29 -18.00 16.49 -14.67
C LYS A 29 -18.72 17.83 -14.39
N GLY A 30 -18.31 18.92 -15.05
CA GLY A 30 -18.98 20.23 -15.02
C GLY A 30 -18.59 21.10 -13.81
N LEU A 31 -17.54 20.76 -13.07
CA LEU A 31 -17.03 21.61 -11.99
C LEU A 31 -16.18 22.76 -12.55
N LYS A 32 -16.27 23.94 -11.92
CA LYS A 32 -15.40 25.08 -12.25
C LYS A 32 -14.01 24.84 -11.70
N VAL A 33 -13.01 24.69 -12.57
CA VAL A 33 -11.61 24.41 -12.19
C VAL A 33 -10.76 25.66 -12.45
N GLU A 34 -9.88 25.97 -11.49
CA GLU A 34 -8.90 27.03 -11.63
C GLU A 34 -7.55 26.55 -11.08
N ILE A 35 -6.50 26.68 -11.91
CA ILE A 35 -5.14 26.20 -11.58
C ILE A 35 -4.21 27.40 -11.49
N PHE A 36 -3.38 27.44 -10.44
CA PHE A 36 -2.32 28.43 -10.26
C PHE A 36 -0.95 27.74 -10.33
N GLU A 37 -0.18 28.07 -11.34
CA GLU A 37 1.17 27.54 -11.59
C GLU A 37 2.23 28.62 -11.44
N ALA A 38 3.28 28.31 -10.71
CA ALA A 38 4.38 29.24 -10.45
C ALA A 38 5.26 29.52 -11.68
N LEU A 39 5.33 28.55 -12.60
CA LEU A 39 6.17 28.61 -13.79
C LEU A 39 5.39 29.15 -15.00
N ASP A 40 6.12 29.38 -16.08
CA ASP A 40 5.60 29.83 -17.37
C ASP A 40 4.92 28.72 -18.19
N ARG A 41 4.93 27.47 -17.68
CA ARG A 41 4.39 26.29 -18.35
C ARG A 41 3.88 25.24 -17.36
N VAL A 42 3.03 24.34 -17.85
CA VAL A 42 2.47 23.22 -17.09
C VAL A 42 3.38 21.99 -17.11
N GLY A 43 3.00 20.95 -16.36
CA GLY A 43 3.67 19.64 -16.37
C GLY A 43 4.57 19.39 -15.14
N GLY A 44 4.89 20.43 -14.36
CA GLY A 44 5.76 20.27 -13.18
C GLY A 44 7.10 19.63 -13.53
N MET A 45 7.44 18.52 -12.90
CA MET A 45 8.67 17.74 -13.21
C MET A 45 8.63 17.05 -14.58
N CYS A 46 7.47 16.86 -15.18
CA CYS A 46 7.32 16.26 -16.51
C CYS A 46 7.21 17.31 -17.61
N ARG A 47 7.57 18.55 -17.36
CA ARG A 47 7.58 19.60 -18.39
C ARG A 47 8.76 19.42 -19.35
N SER A 48 8.59 19.92 -20.57
CA SER A 48 9.67 19.96 -21.59
C SER A 48 9.95 21.40 -22.03
N PHE A 49 11.09 21.63 -22.65
CA PHE A 49 11.44 22.90 -23.27
C PHE A 49 12.35 22.68 -24.49
N GLU A 50 12.40 23.66 -25.38
CA GLU A 50 13.25 23.62 -26.56
C GLU A 50 14.66 24.16 -26.25
N TRP A 51 15.70 23.42 -26.69
CA TRP A 51 17.08 23.82 -26.59
C TRP A 51 17.90 23.22 -27.74
N ASN A 52 18.62 24.05 -28.50
CA ASN A 52 19.46 23.66 -29.64
C ASN A 52 18.77 22.75 -30.68
N GLY A 53 17.45 22.91 -30.87
CA GLY A 53 16.65 22.09 -31.76
C GLY A 53 16.24 20.72 -31.20
N TYR A 54 16.54 20.46 -29.93
CA TYR A 54 16.01 19.33 -29.18
C TYR A 54 14.81 19.76 -28.32
N THR A 55 13.84 18.88 -28.16
CA THR A 55 12.89 18.98 -27.06
C THR A 55 13.45 18.18 -25.89
N VAL A 56 13.69 18.83 -24.76
CA VAL A 56 14.32 18.25 -23.58
C VAL A 56 13.35 18.19 -22.39
N ASP A 57 13.36 17.08 -21.68
CA ASP A 57 12.54 16.85 -20.48
C ASP A 57 13.36 17.14 -19.20
N ILE A 58 12.69 17.42 -18.09
CA ILE A 58 13.34 17.51 -16.78
C ILE A 58 13.66 16.10 -16.25
N GLY A 59 14.71 15.51 -16.82
CA GLY A 59 15.04 14.08 -16.66
C GLY A 59 14.20 13.17 -17.57
N PRO A 60 14.60 11.92 -17.76
CA PRO A 60 13.88 11.00 -18.63
C PRO A 60 12.53 10.57 -18.01
N HIS A 61 11.48 10.78 -18.75
CA HIS A 61 10.12 10.36 -18.37
C HIS A 61 9.63 9.25 -19.28
N VAL A 62 9.50 8.04 -18.71
CA VAL A 62 8.90 6.88 -19.37
C VAL A 62 7.50 6.66 -18.84
N PHE A 63 6.52 6.65 -19.74
CA PHE A 63 5.17 6.19 -19.44
C PHE A 63 5.20 4.66 -19.43
N HIS A 64 4.84 4.05 -18.34
CA HIS A 64 4.84 2.59 -18.21
C HIS A 64 3.70 2.12 -17.32
N THR A 65 3.09 0.99 -17.66
CA THR A 65 2.02 0.41 -16.82
C THR A 65 1.77 -1.05 -17.21
N SER A 66 1.41 -1.86 -16.21
CA SER A 66 0.79 -3.19 -16.42
C SER A 66 -0.75 -3.12 -16.44
N ASP A 67 -1.32 -1.96 -16.09
CA ASP A 67 -2.74 -1.72 -16.06
C ASP A 67 -3.30 -1.46 -17.45
N LYS A 68 -4.07 -2.39 -17.99
CA LYS A 68 -4.64 -2.31 -19.34
C LYS A 68 -5.63 -1.16 -19.52
N LEU A 69 -6.34 -0.74 -18.49
CA LEU A 69 -7.26 0.40 -18.57
C LEU A 69 -6.49 1.71 -18.73
N LEU A 70 -5.40 1.88 -17.98
CA LEU A 70 -4.55 3.06 -18.09
C LEU A 70 -3.74 3.06 -19.40
N GLU A 71 -3.25 1.90 -19.85
CA GLU A 71 -2.61 1.75 -21.15
C GLU A 71 -3.55 2.21 -22.28
N ASN A 72 -4.79 1.70 -22.28
CA ASN A 72 -5.79 2.07 -23.28
C ASN A 72 -6.14 3.55 -23.20
N TYR A 73 -6.26 4.11 -21.99
CA TYR A 73 -6.47 5.55 -21.81
C TYR A 73 -5.33 6.36 -22.46
N TRP A 74 -4.07 6.03 -22.17
CA TRP A 74 -2.93 6.73 -22.74
C TRP A 74 -2.85 6.60 -24.27
N LYS A 75 -3.09 5.39 -24.80
CA LYS A 75 -3.10 5.16 -26.26
C LYS A 75 -4.20 5.93 -26.97
N ASN A 76 -5.39 5.98 -26.41
CA ASN A 76 -6.53 6.67 -27.00
C ASN A 76 -6.38 8.20 -26.92
N GLU A 77 -5.95 8.72 -25.78
CA GLU A 77 -5.85 10.16 -25.55
C GLU A 77 -4.57 10.78 -26.13
N PHE A 78 -3.46 10.04 -26.12
CA PHE A 78 -2.13 10.57 -26.42
C PHE A 78 -1.32 9.72 -27.43
N GLY A 79 -1.90 8.74 -28.07
CA GLY A 79 -1.16 7.80 -28.94
C GLY A 79 -0.33 8.49 -30.04
N SER A 80 -0.82 9.59 -30.63
CA SER A 80 -0.08 10.38 -31.60
C SER A 80 1.13 11.14 -31.03
N LEU A 81 1.21 11.27 -29.72
CA LEU A 81 2.30 11.94 -28.98
C LEU A 81 3.27 10.97 -28.35
N LEU A 82 3.05 9.66 -28.46
CA LEU A 82 3.81 8.60 -27.80
C LEU A 82 4.56 7.75 -28.81
N VAL A 83 5.77 7.32 -28.40
CA VAL A 83 6.56 6.28 -29.09
C VAL A 83 6.75 5.13 -28.14
N GLU A 84 6.21 3.97 -28.49
CA GLU A 84 6.40 2.73 -27.74
C GLU A 84 7.83 2.18 -27.93
N GLY A 85 8.40 1.61 -26.86
CA GLY A 85 9.75 1.05 -26.91
C GLY A 85 10.07 0.18 -25.69
N SER A 86 11.14 -0.57 -25.81
CA SER A 86 11.73 -1.33 -24.70
C SER A 86 13.07 -0.70 -24.33
N TYR A 87 13.29 -0.40 -23.07
CA TYR A 87 14.42 0.38 -22.61
C TYR A 87 15.40 -0.49 -21.81
N TRP A 88 16.69 -0.36 -22.11
CA TRP A 88 17.76 -1.14 -21.51
C TRP A 88 18.74 -0.25 -20.77
N SER A 89 19.29 -0.75 -19.70
CA SER A 89 20.27 0.00 -18.94
C SER A 89 21.45 -0.84 -18.50
N LYS A 90 22.55 -0.15 -18.19
CA LYS A 90 23.75 -0.73 -17.62
C LYS A 90 24.14 0.00 -16.35
N ASN A 91 24.84 -0.70 -15.47
CA ASN A 91 25.53 -0.13 -14.32
C ASN A 91 27.03 -0.13 -14.58
N ILE A 92 27.67 1.02 -14.46
CA ILE A 92 29.09 1.22 -14.67
C ILE A 92 29.78 1.33 -13.32
N GLN A 93 30.76 0.47 -13.10
CA GLN A 93 31.46 0.32 -11.83
C GLN A 93 32.98 0.41 -11.96
N GLY A 94 33.63 0.41 -10.80
CA GLY A 94 35.06 0.52 -10.67
C GLY A 94 35.58 1.95 -10.78
N ASP A 95 36.76 2.19 -10.20
CA ASP A 95 37.37 3.52 -10.17
C ASP A 95 37.85 4.01 -11.56
N LEU A 96 38.06 3.08 -12.46
CA LEU A 96 38.42 3.34 -13.85
C LEU A 96 37.22 3.26 -14.81
N PHE A 97 35.98 3.05 -14.29
CA PHE A 97 34.75 2.94 -15.07
C PHE A 97 34.76 1.88 -16.17
N ASN A 98 35.56 0.84 -16.00
CA ASN A 98 35.79 -0.22 -16.96
C ASN A 98 34.95 -1.49 -16.74
N GLU A 99 34.20 -1.54 -15.68
CA GLU A 99 33.27 -2.63 -15.37
C GLU A 99 31.83 -2.22 -15.75
N SER A 100 31.21 -2.98 -16.64
CA SER A 100 29.86 -2.69 -17.14
C SER A 100 28.96 -3.90 -16.96
N TYR A 101 27.89 -3.75 -16.21
CA TYR A 101 26.95 -4.80 -15.88
C TYR A 101 25.54 -4.45 -16.38
N ASP A 102 24.81 -5.47 -16.87
CA ASP A 102 23.40 -5.28 -17.26
C ASP A 102 22.52 -5.03 -16.04
N TYR A 103 21.56 -4.15 -16.19
CA TYR A 103 20.54 -3.87 -15.18
C TYR A 103 19.17 -3.70 -15.86
N PRO A 104 18.06 -4.29 -15.36
CA PRO A 104 17.90 -5.05 -14.09
C PRO A 104 18.70 -6.36 -14.04
N LEU A 105 18.96 -6.82 -12.81
CA LEU A 105 19.74 -8.02 -12.56
C LEU A 105 19.03 -9.28 -13.07
N SER A 106 19.81 -10.20 -13.64
CA SER A 106 19.33 -11.53 -14.02
C SER A 106 20.39 -12.61 -13.78
N TRP A 107 19.94 -13.84 -13.56
CA TRP A 107 20.84 -15.00 -13.46
C TRP A 107 21.64 -15.19 -14.73
N GLU A 108 21.07 -14.90 -15.89
CA GLU A 108 21.78 -14.91 -17.17
C GLU A 108 22.96 -13.92 -17.17
N SER A 109 22.74 -12.67 -16.72
CA SER A 109 23.83 -11.69 -16.60
C SER A 109 24.83 -12.08 -15.52
N ILE A 110 24.38 -12.53 -14.34
CA ILE A 110 25.23 -12.97 -13.23
C ILE A 110 26.12 -14.14 -13.66
N SER A 111 25.66 -15.01 -14.57
CA SER A 111 26.45 -16.12 -15.09
C SER A 111 27.71 -15.68 -15.87
N THR A 112 27.71 -14.45 -16.38
CA THR A 112 28.85 -13.86 -17.12
C THR A 112 29.82 -13.07 -16.23
N TYR A 113 29.53 -12.93 -14.93
CA TYR A 113 30.39 -12.21 -13.98
C TYR A 113 31.72 -12.97 -13.75
N PRO A 114 32.78 -12.28 -13.33
CA PRO A 114 34.02 -12.91 -12.89
C PRO A 114 33.74 -14.05 -11.89
N GLU A 115 34.46 -15.17 -12.03
CA GLU A 115 34.17 -16.40 -11.28
C GLU A 115 34.10 -16.21 -9.76
N ASN A 116 35.02 -15.43 -9.22
CA ASN A 116 35.07 -15.10 -7.78
C ASN A 116 33.81 -14.35 -7.30
N ILE A 117 33.27 -13.44 -8.10
CA ILE A 117 32.03 -12.71 -7.80
C ILE A 117 30.84 -13.64 -7.94
N ARG A 118 30.76 -14.38 -9.05
CA ARG A 118 29.66 -15.30 -9.34
C ARG A 118 29.49 -16.36 -8.25
N LEU A 119 30.57 -17.04 -7.86
CA LEU A 119 30.52 -18.07 -6.82
C LEU A 119 30.08 -17.49 -5.47
N LYS A 120 30.53 -16.28 -5.15
CA LYS A 120 30.13 -15.59 -3.93
C LYS A 120 28.66 -15.23 -3.94
N VAL A 121 28.13 -14.68 -5.02
CA VAL A 121 26.71 -14.37 -5.19
C VAL A 121 25.85 -15.62 -5.04
N ILE A 122 26.20 -16.71 -5.73
CA ILE A 122 25.48 -18.00 -5.63
C ILE A 122 25.48 -18.51 -4.17
N SER A 123 26.64 -18.47 -3.50
CA SER A 123 26.73 -18.92 -2.10
C SER A 123 25.94 -18.05 -1.14
N GLU A 124 25.89 -16.74 -1.36
CA GLU A 124 25.11 -15.82 -0.52
C GLU A 124 23.61 -16.04 -0.73
N ILE A 125 23.14 -16.05 -1.99
CA ILE A 125 21.71 -16.22 -2.29
C ILE A 125 21.20 -17.60 -1.85
N GLY A 126 21.99 -18.65 -2.03
CA GLY A 126 21.61 -20.00 -1.58
C GLY A 126 21.44 -20.17 -0.06
N LYS A 127 21.89 -19.18 0.74
CA LYS A 127 21.74 -19.13 2.20
C LYS A 127 20.65 -18.18 2.68
N LEU A 128 20.00 -17.45 1.77
CA LEU A 128 18.98 -16.49 2.15
C LEU A 128 17.73 -17.22 2.68
N ASP A 129 17.27 -16.77 3.85
CA ASP A 129 15.98 -17.18 4.38
C ASP A 129 14.92 -16.14 3.98
N ILE A 130 13.95 -16.58 3.18
CA ILE A 130 12.83 -15.73 2.69
C ILE A 130 12.11 -15.04 3.86
N ARG A 131 12.12 -15.62 5.06
CA ARG A 131 11.50 -15.06 6.26
C ARG A 131 12.21 -13.79 6.76
N THR A 132 13.48 -13.58 6.45
CA THR A 132 14.22 -12.37 6.85
C THR A 132 13.78 -11.13 6.07
N LYS A 133 13.24 -11.30 4.86
CA LYS A 133 12.70 -10.22 4.03
C LYS A 133 11.57 -9.44 4.73
N ALA A 134 10.67 -10.16 5.42
CA ALA A 134 9.51 -9.57 6.11
C ALA A 134 9.89 -8.77 7.37
N ASN A 135 11.10 -8.95 7.89
CA ASN A 135 11.57 -8.34 9.15
C ASN A 135 12.61 -7.24 8.94
N ALA A 136 12.90 -6.85 7.69
CA ALA A 136 13.89 -5.83 7.40
C ALA A 136 13.43 -4.46 7.96
N SER A 137 14.25 -3.85 8.81
CA SER A 137 13.98 -2.55 9.43
C SER A 137 14.39 -1.38 8.57
N ASN A 138 15.28 -1.60 7.61
CA ASN A 138 15.83 -0.59 6.72
C ASN A 138 16.13 -1.16 5.33
N TYR A 139 16.55 -0.27 4.42
CA TYR A 139 16.83 -0.63 3.03
C TYR A 139 17.97 -1.66 2.89
N SER A 140 19.07 -1.51 3.64
CA SER A 140 20.22 -2.41 3.51
C SER A 140 19.89 -3.83 3.94
N GLU A 141 19.14 -4.00 5.03
CA GLU A 141 18.67 -5.31 5.50
C GLU A 141 17.72 -5.96 4.49
N TYR A 142 16.81 -5.17 3.89
CA TYR A 142 15.93 -5.68 2.84
C TYR A 142 16.74 -6.20 1.65
N VAL A 143 17.69 -5.40 1.15
CA VAL A 143 18.51 -5.79 -0.01
C VAL A 143 19.36 -7.03 0.31
N ASP A 144 19.97 -7.10 1.50
CA ASP A 144 20.74 -8.27 1.92
C ASP A 144 19.86 -9.53 1.96
N SER A 145 18.59 -9.42 2.35
CA SER A 145 17.65 -10.54 2.42
C SER A 145 17.16 -11.03 1.05
N VAL A 146 17.30 -10.24 0.00
CA VAL A 146 16.81 -10.57 -1.36
C VAL A 146 17.95 -10.87 -2.32
N ALA A 147 19.02 -10.09 -2.27
CA ALA A 147 20.11 -10.11 -3.25
C ALA A 147 21.47 -10.51 -2.66
N GLY A 148 21.61 -10.52 -1.34
CA GLY A 148 22.89 -10.78 -0.66
C GLY A 148 23.82 -9.57 -0.65
N LYS A 149 24.83 -9.63 0.21
CA LYS A 149 25.77 -8.53 0.47
C LYS A 149 26.62 -8.14 -0.73
N THR A 150 26.97 -9.10 -1.57
CA THR A 150 27.80 -8.85 -2.76
C THR A 150 27.05 -8.01 -3.78
N LEU A 151 25.82 -8.41 -4.16
CA LEU A 151 25.01 -7.62 -5.10
C LEU A 151 24.57 -6.29 -4.50
N ARG A 152 24.30 -6.23 -3.17
CA ARG A 152 24.03 -4.96 -2.51
C ARG A 152 25.20 -3.98 -2.70
N LYS A 153 26.43 -4.41 -2.45
CA LYS A 153 27.60 -3.55 -2.65
C LYS A 153 27.78 -3.09 -4.08
N MET A 154 27.49 -3.97 -5.04
CA MET A 154 27.67 -3.68 -6.46
C MET A 154 26.58 -2.77 -7.04
N PHE A 155 25.32 -2.89 -6.61
CA PHE A 155 24.19 -2.24 -7.30
C PHE A 155 23.31 -1.39 -6.39
N PHE A 156 23.31 -1.63 -5.08
CA PHE A 156 22.27 -1.13 -4.19
C PHE A 156 22.81 -0.38 -2.96
N SER A 157 24.08 0.03 -2.97
CA SER A 157 24.65 0.83 -1.89
C SER A 157 24.90 2.28 -2.34
N ARG A 158 25.93 2.51 -3.13
CA ARG A 158 26.36 3.89 -3.45
C ARG A 158 25.37 4.67 -4.30
N TYR A 159 24.75 4.05 -5.29
CA TYR A 159 23.76 4.71 -6.13
C TYR A 159 22.58 5.28 -5.32
N PRO A 160 21.89 4.50 -4.44
CA PRO A 160 20.86 5.05 -3.55
C PRO A 160 21.39 6.14 -2.61
N GLU A 161 22.58 5.96 -2.01
CA GLU A 161 23.16 6.97 -1.12
C GLU A 161 23.39 8.30 -1.83
N LYS A 162 23.86 8.28 -3.08
CA LYS A 162 24.03 9.50 -3.89
C LYS A 162 22.68 10.17 -4.18
N ILE A 163 21.63 9.41 -4.52
CA ILE A 163 20.30 9.97 -4.81
C ILE A 163 19.66 10.54 -3.55
N TRP A 164 19.59 9.74 -2.48
CA TRP A 164 18.83 10.11 -1.28
C TRP A 164 19.64 10.95 -0.29
N GLY A 165 20.96 10.96 -0.42
CA GLY A 165 21.87 11.76 0.41
C GLY A 165 21.94 11.33 1.87
N ILE A 166 21.58 10.09 2.16
CA ILE A 166 21.68 9.45 3.48
C ILE A 166 22.25 8.04 3.32
N PRO A 167 22.87 7.46 4.36
CA PRO A 167 23.32 6.07 4.37
C PRO A 167 22.15 5.10 4.13
N ILE A 168 22.42 3.98 3.46
CA ILE A 168 21.40 2.95 3.18
C ILE A 168 20.82 2.31 4.44
N ASP A 169 21.54 2.34 5.56
CA ASP A 169 21.07 1.83 6.86
C ASP A 169 20.06 2.77 7.53
N GLU A 170 20.03 4.03 7.13
CA GLU A 170 19.06 5.02 7.59
C GLU A 170 17.82 5.11 6.68
N MET A 171 17.85 4.51 5.47
CA MET A 171 16.74 4.54 4.53
C MET A 171 15.65 3.55 4.95
N THR A 172 14.39 3.94 4.72
CA THR A 172 13.28 2.98 4.81
C THR A 172 13.39 1.88 3.76
N ALA A 173 12.85 0.70 4.06
CA ALA A 173 12.75 -0.39 3.09
C ALA A 173 11.60 -0.21 2.08
N ASP A 174 10.69 0.73 2.29
CA ASP A 174 9.38 0.84 1.60
C ASP A 174 9.46 0.88 0.06
N TRP A 175 10.53 1.43 -0.52
CA TRP A 175 10.68 1.51 -1.98
C TRP A 175 11.55 0.40 -2.57
N ALA A 176 12.30 -0.35 -1.75
CA ALA A 176 13.23 -1.39 -2.18
C ALA A 176 12.55 -2.52 -2.98
N PRO A 177 11.34 -3.01 -2.61
CA PRO A 177 10.65 -4.09 -3.32
C PRO A 177 10.44 -3.83 -4.81
N LYS A 178 10.29 -2.58 -5.21
CA LYS A 178 10.10 -2.19 -6.63
C LYS A 178 11.38 -2.25 -7.45
N ARG A 179 12.55 -2.23 -6.84
CA ARG A 179 13.84 -2.04 -7.49
C ARG A 179 14.80 -3.22 -7.34
N VAL A 180 14.64 -4.04 -6.30
CA VAL A 180 15.54 -5.13 -5.96
C VAL A 180 14.92 -6.46 -6.39
N ASN A 181 15.20 -6.85 -7.65
CA ASN A 181 14.72 -8.10 -8.23
C ASN A 181 15.83 -8.77 -9.04
N ILE A 182 15.89 -10.09 -9.04
CA ILE A 182 16.79 -10.90 -9.86
C ILE A 182 15.95 -11.79 -10.78
N TYR A 183 15.96 -11.49 -12.07
CA TYR A 183 15.19 -12.23 -13.07
C TYR A 183 15.90 -13.51 -13.53
N LYS A 184 15.18 -14.44 -14.12
CA LYS A 184 15.79 -15.66 -14.71
C LYS A 184 16.64 -15.31 -15.95
N LYS A 185 16.10 -14.48 -16.85
CA LYS A 185 16.73 -14.02 -18.10
C LYS A 185 16.89 -12.52 -18.10
N LYS A 186 17.68 -11.99 -19.01
CA LYS A 186 17.77 -10.55 -19.27
C LYS A 186 16.40 -10.01 -19.67
N VAL A 187 16.01 -8.90 -19.06
CA VAL A 187 14.73 -8.24 -19.28
C VAL A 187 14.93 -6.73 -19.46
N PRO A 188 14.08 -6.06 -20.22
CA PRO A 188 14.09 -4.61 -20.27
C PRO A 188 13.75 -4.01 -18.89
N PHE A 189 14.09 -2.74 -18.68
CA PHE A 189 13.95 -2.08 -17.38
C PHE A 189 12.51 -2.14 -16.82
N PHE A 190 11.48 -2.02 -17.67
CA PHE A 190 10.07 -2.14 -17.30
C PHE A 190 9.49 -3.47 -17.79
N ASN A 191 9.98 -4.56 -17.24
CA ASN A 191 9.57 -5.90 -17.64
C ASN A 191 8.05 -6.13 -17.46
N LYS A 192 7.43 -6.80 -18.44
CA LYS A 192 5.97 -7.11 -18.47
C LYS A 192 5.06 -5.88 -18.40
N GLN A 193 5.54 -4.72 -18.78
CA GLN A 193 4.75 -3.49 -18.81
C GLN A 193 4.72 -2.93 -20.22
N TRP A 194 3.64 -2.27 -20.59
CA TRP A 194 3.62 -1.37 -21.73
C TRP A 194 4.46 -0.13 -21.40
N THR A 195 5.26 0.31 -22.36
CA THR A 195 6.20 1.43 -22.19
C THR A 195 6.24 2.33 -23.40
N ALA A 196 6.29 3.66 -23.15
CA ALA A 196 6.42 4.68 -24.19
C ALA A 196 7.13 5.92 -23.64
N ILE A 197 7.66 6.75 -24.54
CA ILE A 197 8.10 8.13 -24.25
C ILE A 197 7.30 9.13 -25.10
N GLY A 198 7.29 10.40 -24.69
CA GLY A 198 6.76 11.49 -25.52
C GLY A 198 7.65 11.75 -26.72
N ILE A 199 7.09 11.70 -27.94
CA ILE A 199 7.84 11.96 -29.20
C ILE A 199 8.35 13.39 -29.28
N ASN A 200 7.63 14.34 -28.66
CA ASN A 200 7.98 15.74 -28.52
C ASN A 200 8.14 16.08 -27.03
N GLY A 201 8.81 15.19 -26.27
CA GLY A 201 8.94 15.29 -24.83
C GLY A 201 7.66 14.91 -24.06
N ALA A 202 7.81 14.63 -22.79
CA ALA A 202 6.70 14.32 -21.89
C ALA A 202 5.77 15.53 -21.68
N GLY A 203 6.31 16.75 -21.74
CA GLY A 203 5.57 18.01 -21.59
C GLY A 203 4.40 18.17 -22.55
N ALA A 204 4.56 17.73 -23.81
CA ALA A 204 3.50 17.83 -24.83
C ALA A 204 2.20 17.09 -24.42
N ILE A 205 2.30 16.02 -23.62
CA ILE A 205 1.12 15.31 -23.11
C ILE A 205 0.37 16.18 -22.09
N TYR A 206 1.10 16.85 -21.20
CA TYR A 206 0.51 17.70 -20.16
C TYR A 206 0.00 19.02 -20.72
N GLU A 207 0.62 19.55 -21.77
CA GLU A 207 0.11 20.70 -22.54
C GLU A 207 -1.22 20.34 -23.20
N LYS A 208 -1.32 19.16 -23.82
CA LYS A 208 -2.60 18.70 -24.37
C LYS A 208 -3.68 18.58 -23.28
N ILE A 209 -3.36 18.04 -22.10
CA ILE A 209 -4.31 17.97 -20.98
C ILE A 209 -4.73 19.39 -20.55
N ALA A 210 -3.80 20.34 -20.52
CA ALA A 210 -4.08 21.73 -20.17
C ALA A 210 -5.01 22.40 -21.19
N ASP A 211 -4.83 22.12 -22.47
CA ASP A 211 -5.73 22.62 -23.52
C ASP A 211 -7.12 21.99 -23.43
N ASP A 212 -7.22 20.69 -23.16
CA ASP A 212 -8.49 20.04 -22.89
C ASP A 212 -9.23 20.69 -21.70
N ILE A 213 -8.51 21.03 -20.61
CA ILE A 213 -9.08 21.75 -19.46
C ILE A 213 -9.65 23.13 -19.87
N LYS A 214 -8.93 23.89 -20.70
CA LYS A 214 -9.40 25.20 -21.21
C LYS A 214 -10.64 25.03 -22.06
N ILE A 215 -10.67 24.04 -22.97
CA ILE A 215 -11.84 23.71 -23.81
C ILE A 215 -13.07 23.38 -22.94
N LEU A 216 -12.86 22.70 -21.80
CA LEU A 216 -13.90 22.37 -20.82
C LEU A 216 -14.30 23.57 -19.93
N GLY A 217 -13.75 24.78 -20.17
CA GLY A 217 -14.06 25.99 -19.42
C GLY A 217 -13.23 26.21 -18.15
N GLY A 218 -12.21 25.38 -17.91
CA GLY A 218 -11.26 25.57 -16.80
C GLY A 218 -10.26 26.70 -17.08
N LYS A 219 -9.71 27.28 -16.01
CA LYS A 219 -8.69 28.34 -16.07
C LYS A 219 -7.35 27.88 -15.61
N ILE A 220 -6.28 28.26 -16.31
CA ILE A 220 -4.89 27.98 -15.91
C ILE A 220 -4.14 29.33 -15.91
N ASN A 221 -3.67 29.69 -14.71
CA ASN A 221 -2.92 30.91 -14.47
C ASN A 221 -1.44 30.53 -14.34
N LEU A 222 -0.65 30.76 -15.37
CA LEU A 222 0.81 30.60 -15.38
C LEU A 222 1.49 31.82 -14.75
N ASN A 223 2.77 31.70 -14.36
CA ASN A 223 3.54 32.72 -13.64
C ASN A 223 2.79 33.26 -12.40
N SER A 224 2.00 32.39 -11.75
CA SER A 224 1.07 32.72 -10.69
C SER A 224 1.40 31.94 -9.42
N ARG A 225 2.58 32.22 -8.86
CA ARG A 225 3.04 31.60 -7.61
C ARG A 225 2.16 32.00 -6.44
N ILE A 226 1.56 31.02 -5.78
CA ILE A 226 0.89 31.25 -4.48
C ILE A 226 1.98 31.41 -3.42
N THR A 227 1.87 32.48 -2.63
CA THR A 227 2.85 32.85 -1.62
C THR A 227 2.34 32.67 -0.19
N ASN A 228 1.03 32.71 0.00
CA ASN A 228 0.38 32.56 1.30
C ASN A 228 -1.01 31.94 1.16
N ILE A 229 -1.45 31.26 2.21
CA ILE A 229 -2.81 30.72 2.38
C ILE A 229 -3.34 31.28 3.69
N ASP A 230 -4.35 32.16 3.62
CA ASP A 230 -5.01 32.67 4.80
C ASP A 230 -6.06 31.69 5.31
N THR A 231 -6.03 31.42 6.60
CA THR A 231 -6.90 30.40 7.22
C THR A 231 -7.53 30.93 8.49
N ASN A 232 -8.72 30.43 8.79
CA ASN A 232 -9.37 30.63 10.08
C ASN A 232 -9.81 29.26 10.62
N ASP A 233 -9.30 28.85 11.81
CA ASP A 233 -9.55 27.59 12.51
C ASP A 233 -9.48 26.34 11.60
N SER A 234 -10.54 26.06 10.84
CA SER A 234 -10.68 24.86 9.99
C SER A 234 -11.02 25.18 8.54
N THR A 235 -10.95 26.45 8.11
CA THR A 235 -11.31 26.90 6.77
C THR A 235 -10.19 27.70 6.13
N ILE A 236 -10.13 27.65 4.79
CA ILE A 236 -9.29 28.53 3.98
C ILE A 236 -10.14 29.72 3.54
N ASN A 237 -9.68 30.92 3.82
CA ASN A 237 -10.38 32.17 3.47
C ASN A 237 -9.91 32.74 2.14
N SER A 238 -8.59 32.74 1.91
CA SER A 238 -8.00 33.26 0.67
C SER A 238 -6.64 32.64 0.36
N ILE A 239 -6.22 32.78 -0.88
CA ILE A 239 -4.85 32.53 -1.36
C ILE A 239 -4.25 33.81 -1.91
N SER A 240 -2.95 34.02 -1.68
CA SER A 240 -2.24 35.20 -2.19
C SER A 240 -1.40 34.84 -3.40
N VAL A 241 -1.57 35.55 -4.50
CA VAL A 241 -0.82 35.38 -5.76
C VAL A 241 -0.32 36.72 -6.23
N GLY A 242 1.01 36.90 -6.30
CA GLY A 242 1.60 38.17 -6.76
C GLY A 242 1.16 39.41 -5.97
N GLY A 243 0.90 39.24 -4.68
CA GLY A 243 0.42 40.33 -3.79
C GLY A 243 -1.08 40.62 -3.89
N LYS A 244 -1.84 39.86 -4.70
CA LYS A 244 -3.30 39.94 -4.78
C LYS A 244 -3.93 38.79 -4.01
N GLU A 245 -5.01 39.04 -3.31
CA GLU A 245 -5.79 38.03 -2.61
C GLU A 245 -6.95 37.50 -3.47
N PHE A 246 -7.11 36.20 -3.49
CA PHE A 246 -8.21 35.48 -4.12
C PHE A 246 -9.03 34.80 -3.02
N GLY A 247 -10.27 35.25 -2.82
CA GLY A 247 -11.19 34.70 -1.84
C GLY A 247 -11.58 33.24 -2.16
N ILE A 248 -11.70 32.43 -1.14
CA ILE A 248 -12.13 31.02 -1.20
C ILE A 248 -13.43 30.92 -0.43
N ASP A 249 -14.50 30.45 -1.10
CA ASP A 249 -15.79 30.23 -0.49
C ASP A 249 -15.78 28.94 0.33
N GLN A 250 -16.61 28.84 1.37
CA GLN A 250 -16.65 27.63 2.25
C GLN A 250 -16.99 26.33 1.51
N GLN A 251 -17.62 26.40 0.36
CA GLN A 251 -17.94 25.27 -0.49
C GLN A 251 -16.84 24.91 -1.51
N ASP A 252 -15.87 25.78 -1.69
CA ASP A 252 -14.79 25.56 -2.64
C ASP A 252 -13.80 24.51 -2.13
N ILE A 253 -13.09 23.87 -3.05
CA ILE A 253 -12.08 22.86 -2.77
C ILE A 253 -10.73 23.38 -3.20
N VAL A 254 -9.73 23.21 -2.34
CA VAL A 254 -8.33 23.54 -2.64
C VAL A 254 -7.53 22.22 -2.71
N ILE A 255 -6.85 21.99 -3.82
CA ILE A 255 -6.03 20.81 -4.04
C ILE A 255 -4.59 21.24 -4.23
N SER A 256 -3.72 20.90 -3.28
CA SER A 256 -2.30 21.20 -3.36
C SER A 256 -1.53 20.06 -3.99
N THR A 257 -0.71 20.35 -4.99
CA THR A 257 0.21 19.40 -5.62
C THR A 257 1.68 19.80 -5.47
N ILE A 258 1.95 20.89 -4.76
CA ILE A 258 3.30 21.37 -4.45
C ILE A 258 3.93 20.54 -3.32
N PRO A 259 5.28 20.59 -3.12
CA PRO A 259 5.95 19.91 -2.02
C PRO A 259 5.30 20.25 -0.67
N VAL A 260 5.06 19.22 0.15
CA VAL A 260 4.31 19.38 1.40
C VAL A 260 4.99 20.33 2.38
N SER A 261 6.32 20.42 2.39
CA SER A 261 7.06 21.41 3.19
C SER A 261 6.74 22.85 2.80
N SER A 262 6.55 23.10 1.49
CA SER A 262 6.14 24.41 0.99
C SER A 262 4.69 24.73 1.36
N LEU A 263 3.80 23.78 1.26
CA LEU A 263 2.41 23.94 1.69
C LEU A 263 2.31 24.25 3.18
N LEU A 264 3.00 23.50 4.03
CA LEU A 264 2.97 23.73 5.48
C LEU A 264 3.53 25.09 5.87
N LYS A 265 4.58 25.54 5.20
CA LYS A 265 5.11 26.91 5.41
C LYS A 265 4.08 27.98 5.10
N MET A 266 3.27 27.81 4.04
CA MET A 266 2.17 28.74 3.69
C MET A 266 1.02 28.69 4.72
N LEU A 267 0.86 27.55 5.42
CA LEU A 267 -0.12 27.39 6.51
C LEU A 267 0.45 27.77 7.89
N GLY A 268 1.63 28.40 7.95
CA GLY A 268 2.28 28.80 9.20
C GLY A 268 2.80 27.64 10.05
N SER A 269 3.04 26.48 9.44
CA SER A 269 3.53 25.26 10.11
C SER A 269 4.88 24.83 9.55
N GLU A 270 5.65 24.10 10.36
CA GLU A 270 6.94 23.54 9.96
C GLU A 270 6.92 22.01 9.95
N THR A 271 7.89 21.43 9.23
CA THR A 271 8.08 19.96 9.17
C THR A 271 9.56 19.63 9.10
N SER A 272 9.94 18.48 9.66
CA SER A 272 11.29 17.89 9.54
C SER A 272 11.52 17.23 8.16
N LEU A 273 10.47 17.03 7.37
CA LEU A 273 10.53 16.38 6.06
C LEU A 273 11.36 17.21 5.07
N LYS A 274 12.38 16.59 4.48
CA LYS A 274 13.33 17.21 3.55
C LYS A 274 13.31 16.53 2.20
N TYR A 275 13.67 17.29 1.17
CA TYR A 275 13.83 16.79 -0.20
C TYR A 275 15.26 16.98 -0.66
N ARG A 276 15.70 16.14 -1.59
CA ARG A 276 16.85 16.40 -2.42
C ARG A 276 16.41 16.88 -3.78
N GLY A 277 17.29 17.68 -4.39
CA GLY A 277 17.14 18.15 -5.75
C GLY A 277 17.96 17.33 -6.74
N VAL A 278 17.83 17.71 -8.00
CA VAL A 278 18.64 17.22 -9.11
C VAL A 278 19.08 18.39 -9.99
N ILE A 279 20.34 18.42 -10.35
CA ILE A 279 20.86 19.26 -11.44
C ILE A 279 20.90 18.38 -12.67
N ILE A 280 20.24 18.79 -13.73
CA ILE A 280 20.20 18.06 -15.00
C ILE A 280 20.99 18.86 -16.01
N PHE A 281 22.06 18.29 -16.53
CA PHE A 281 22.84 18.85 -17.61
C PHE A 281 22.34 18.28 -18.93
N TYR A 282 22.22 19.13 -19.91
CA TYR A 282 21.91 18.80 -21.30
C TYR A 282 23.13 19.10 -22.13
N ILE A 283 23.65 18.09 -22.82
CA ILE A 283 24.88 18.19 -23.59
C ILE A 283 24.59 17.84 -25.04
N ASP A 284 24.70 18.83 -25.93
CA ASP A 284 24.61 18.65 -27.37
C ASP A 284 25.95 18.10 -27.88
N CYS A 285 25.95 16.89 -28.40
CA CYS A 285 27.11 16.17 -28.83
C CYS A 285 27.21 16.10 -30.35
N ILE A 286 28.42 16.36 -30.90
CA ILE A 286 28.76 16.19 -32.32
C ILE A 286 29.13 14.70 -32.54
N LYS A 287 28.15 13.84 -32.21
CA LYS A 287 28.25 12.39 -32.35
C LYS A 287 26.90 11.83 -32.72
N GLU A 288 26.90 10.83 -33.64
CA GLU A 288 25.66 10.14 -33.98
C GLU A 288 25.08 9.43 -32.78
N GLN A 289 25.91 8.86 -31.91
CA GLN A 289 25.55 8.09 -30.72
C GLN A 289 26.66 8.20 -29.65
N VAL A 290 26.27 8.32 -28.39
CA VAL A 290 27.16 8.44 -27.24
C VAL A 290 27.19 7.18 -26.39
N LEU A 291 26.02 6.64 -26.01
CA LEU A 291 25.91 5.40 -25.26
C LEU A 291 26.06 4.18 -26.19
N PRO A 292 26.46 3.01 -25.69
CA PRO A 292 26.48 1.78 -26.47
C PRO A 292 25.11 1.48 -27.12
N ASP A 293 25.15 0.81 -28.27
CA ASP A 293 23.94 0.48 -29.02
C ASP A 293 22.92 -0.29 -28.17
N GLY A 294 21.64 0.12 -28.28
CA GLY A 294 20.54 -0.45 -27.51
C GLY A 294 20.53 -0.07 -26.01
N VAL A 295 21.46 0.76 -25.51
CA VAL A 295 21.49 1.22 -24.12
C VAL A 295 20.83 2.57 -24.01
N SER A 296 19.69 2.64 -23.34
CA SER A 296 18.93 3.88 -23.15
C SER A 296 19.55 4.79 -22.10
N TRP A 297 20.11 4.21 -21.02
CA TRP A 297 20.85 4.95 -19.98
C TRP A 297 21.85 4.08 -19.23
N GLN A 298 22.80 4.74 -18.59
CA GLN A 298 23.82 4.15 -17.72
C GLN A 298 23.73 4.75 -16.31
N TYR A 299 23.89 3.88 -15.31
CA TYR A 299 24.00 4.26 -13.90
C TYR A 299 25.47 4.30 -13.47
N TYR A 300 25.80 5.23 -12.58
CA TYR A 300 27.14 5.44 -12.04
C TYR A 300 27.07 5.53 -10.51
N ASP A 301 27.77 4.67 -9.82
CA ASP A 301 27.81 4.61 -8.36
C ASP A 301 29.12 5.14 -7.75
N SER A 302 30.18 5.37 -8.56
CA SER A 302 31.49 5.88 -8.10
C SER A 302 31.40 7.31 -7.57
N ASP A 303 32.10 7.58 -6.47
CA ASP A 303 32.28 8.93 -5.91
C ASP A 303 33.21 9.83 -6.76
N ASN A 304 33.90 9.24 -7.73
CA ASN A 304 34.78 9.96 -8.63
C ASN A 304 34.07 10.82 -9.68
N VAL A 305 32.73 10.74 -9.72
CA VAL A 305 31.84 11.55 -10.55
C VAL A 305 30.64 12.04 -9.76
N TYR A 306 30.12 13.22 -10.10
CA TYR A 306 28.95 13.79 -9.40
C TYR A 306 27.65 13.11 -9.80
N PHE A 307 27.54 12.72 -11.07
CA PHE A 307 26.32 12.18 -11.64
C PHE A 307 26.02 10.75 -11.18
N THR A 308 24.75 10.40 -11.26
CA THR A 308 24.24 9.05 -10.97
C THR A 308 23.70 8.37 -12.22
N ARG A 309 23.28 9.14 -13.23
CA ARG A 309 22.71 8.59 -14.47
C ARG A 309 23.04 9.46 -15.66
N ILE A 310 23.36 8.82 -16.78
CA ILE A 310 23.46 9.44 -18.09
C ILE A 310 22.44 8.76 -19.00
N THR A 311 21.58 9.53 -19.65
CA THR A 311 20.54 9.05 -20.57
C THR A 311 20.80 9.65 -21.96
N GLU A 312 20.58 8.84 -23.01
CA GLU A 312 20.58 9.29 -24.39
C GLU A 312 19.16 9.14 -24.97
N PRO A 313 18.33 10.21 -24.98
CA PRO A 313 16.93 10.14 -25.42
C PRO A 313 16.76 9.61 -26.84
N LYS A 314 17.73 9.82 -27.72
CA LYS A 314 17.73 9.27 -29.09
C LYS A 314 17.65 7.73 -29.11
N GLN A 315 18.34 7.05 -28.16
CA GLN A 315 18.26 5.60 -27.97
C GLN A 315 16.89 5.12 -27.46
N MET A 316 16.08 6.05 -27.00
CA MET A 316 14.70 5.78 -26.56
C MET A 316 13.66 6.08 -27.63
N GLY A 317 14.07 6.64 -28.78
CA GLY A 317 13.18 7.02 -29.87
C GLY A 317 12.84 8.51 -29.93
N ALA A 318 13.47 9.36 -29.10
CA ALA A 318 13.31 10.81 -29.21
C ALA A 318 13.96 11.37 -30.48
N LYS A 319 13.39 12.45 -31.01
CA LYS A 319 13.90 13.12 -32.19
C LYS A 319 15.23 13.81 -31.91
N SER A 320 16.14 13.75 -32.90
CA SER A 320 17.36 14.54 -32.93
C SER A 320 17.31 15.50 -34.14
N PRO A 321 17.85 16.72 -34.01
CA PRO A 321 17.86 17.70 -35.10
C PRO A 321 18.71 17.25 -36.30
N SER A 322 19.68 16.34 -36.10
CA SER A 322 20.54 15.78 -37.13
C SER A 322 20.95 14.34 -36.80
N LYS A 323 21.22 13.54 -37.84
CA LYS A 323 21.74 12.18 -37.65
C LYS A 323 23.11 12.15 -36.96
N ASN A 324 23.97 13.13 -37.25
CA ASN A 324 25.33 13.24 -36.72
C ASN A 324 25.40 13.89 -35.34
N LYS A 325 24.26 14.18 -34.72
CA LYS A 325 24.18 14.80 -33.41
C LYS A 325 23.38 13.91 -32.47
N SER A 326 23.75 13.94 -31.22
CA SER A 326 23.00 13.34 -30.13
C SER A 326 22.99 14.26 -28.92
N LEU A 327 21.95 14.08 -28.10
CA LEU A 327 21.82 14.71 -26.80
C LEU A 327 22.05 13.67 -25.72
N ILE A 328 22.85 14.01 -24.71
CA ILE A 328 22.82 13.28 -23.46
C ILE A 328 22.30 14.15 -22.32
N THR A 329 21.54 13.56 -21.40
CA THR A 329 21.11 14.17 -20.15
C THR A 329 21.87 13.54 -19.00
N VAL A 330 22.45 14.38 -18.13
CA VAL A 330 23.30 13.95 -17.01
C VAL A 330 22.70 14.41 -15.71
N GLU A 331 22.36 13.48 -14.83
CA GLU A 331 21.66 13.77 -13.58
C GLU A 331 22.61 13.76 -12.39
N VAL A 332 22.67 14.89 -11.68
CA VAL A 332 23.50 15.12 -10.50
C VAL A 332 22.60 15.44 -9.31
N PRO A 333 22.38 14.50 -8.36
CA PRO A 333 21.64 14.78 -7.13
C PRO A 333 22.39 15.80 -6.26
N TYR A 334 21.64 16.73 -5.66
CA TYR A 334 22.19 17.74 -4.75
C TYR A 334 21.21 18.06 -3.61
N SER A 335 21.70 18.72 -2.58
CA SER A 335 20.86 19.29 -1.52
C SER A 335 20.87 20.82 -1.60
N ILE A 336 19.70 21.42 -1.40
CA ILE A 336 19.61 22.89 -1.37
C ILE A 336 20.60 23.42 -0.32
N GLY A 337 21.48 24.31 -0.74
CA GLY A 337 22.52 24.92 0.10
C GLY A 337 23.83 24.13 0.22
N ASP A 338 23.97 22.99 -0.43
CA ASP A 338 25.25 22.26 -0.49
C ASP A 338 26.27 22.89 -1.47
N LEU A 339 27.47 22.32 -1.53
CA LEU A 339 28.56 22.83 -2.39
C LEU A 339 28.19 22.83 -3.88
N LEU A 340 27.39 21.87 -4.35
CA LEU A 340 26.98 21.79 -5.74
C LEU A 340 25.92 22.85 -6.06
N ASP A 341 25.04 23.15 -5.12
CA ASP A 341 24.04 24.20 -5.27
C ASP A 341 24.67 25.59 -5.37
N GLN A 342 25.72 25.83 -4.58
CA GLN A 342 26.38 27.14 -4.48
C GLN A 342 27.40 27.40 -5.62
N LYS A 343 27.81 26.34 -6.35
CA LYS A 343 28.76 26.48 -7.44
C LYS A 343 28.22 27.29 -8.62
N ASN A 344 29.09 28.07 -9.24
CA ASN A 344 28.82 28.76 -10.48
C ASN A 344 28.47 27.77 -11.62
N THR A 345 27.48 28.13 -12.44
CA THR A 345 27.00 27.30 -13.55
C THR A 345 28.11 26.93 -14.54
N GLU A 346 28.94 27.87 -14.93
CA GLU A 346 30.04 27.60 -15.88
C GLU A 346 31.06 26.62 -15.33
N ILE A 347 31.39 26.73 -14.02
CA ILE A 347 32.32 25.81 -13.36
C ILE A 347 31.72 24.40 -13.33
N LEU A 348 30.44 24.29 -12.96
CA LEU A 348 29.74 23.01 -12.95
C LEU A 348 29.73 22.36 -14.34
N CYS A 349 29.41 23.13 -15.38
CA CYS A 349 29.42 22.63 -16.75
C CYS A 349 30.81 22.09 -17.17
N LYS A 350 31.89 22.82 -16.87
CA LYS A 350 33.24 22.38 -17.16
C LYS A 350 33.62 21.11 -16.39
N GLU A 351 33.28 21.05 -15.10
CA GLU A 351 33.55 19.86 -14.28
C GLU A 351 32.79 18.62 -14.78
N ILE A 352 31.50 18.78 -15.21
CA ILE A 352 30.71 17.67 -15.75
C ILE A 352 31.29 17.18 -17.08
N VAL A 353 31.67 18.07 -17.99
CA VAL A 353 32.31 17.67 -19.25
C VAL A 353 33.60 16.91 -18.95
N ALA A 354 34.49 17.41 -18.07
CA ALA A 354 35.71 16.72 -17.69
C ALA A 354 35.45 15.31 -17.10
N GLN A 355 34.37 15.16 -16.29
CA GLN A 355 33.98 13.86 -15.74
C GLN A 355 33.47 12.92 -16.83
N ILE A 356 32.69 13.40 -17.81
CA ILE A 356 32.21 12.58 -18.94
C ILE A 356 33.35 12.14 -19.86
N VAL A 357 34.33 13.00 -20.06
CA VAL A 357 35.57 12.64 -20.76
C VAL A 357 36.34 11.59 -19.96
N LYS A 358 36.46 11.76 -18.66
CA LYS A 358 37.12 10.80 -17.75
C LYS A 358 36.48 9.40 -17.79
N VAL A 359 35.15 9.31 -17.89
CA VAL A 359 34.47 8.00 -18.03
C VAL A 359 34.50 7.43 -19.45
N GLY A 360 35.14 8.11 -20.39
CA GLY A 360 35.39 7.63 -21.73
C GLY A 360 34.24 7.68 -22.71
N LEU A 361 33.16 8.42 -22.41
CA LEU A 361 32.00 8.56 -23.29
C LEU A 361 32.20 9.58 -24.41
N LEU A 362 32.90 10.68 -24.10
CA LEU A 362 33.14 11.80 -25.01
C LEU A 362 34.59 12.22 -24.95
N GLN A 363 35.06 12.90 -26.02
CA GLN A 363 36.24 13.77 -26.01
C GLN A 363 35.78 15.22 -25.88
N GLU A 364 36.63 16.12 -25.45
CA GLU A 364 36.27 17.55 -25.31
C GLU A 364 35.74 18.17 -26.63
N GLY A 365 36.30 17.74 -27.78
CA GLY A 365 35.86 18.19 -29.10
C GLY A 365 34.49 17.64 -29.55
N ASP A 366 33.93 16.66 -28.85
CA ASP A 366 32.62 16.10 -29.15
C ASP A 366 31.47 16.96 -28.58
N VAL A 367 31.76 17.89 -27.67
CA VAL A 367 30.77 18.74 -27.01
C VAL A 367 30.54 20.01 -27.84
N ASN A 368 29.33 20.18 -28.36
CA ASN A 368 28.94 21.37 -29.10
C ASN A 368 28.45 22.50 -28.15
N ASP A 369 27.59 22.16 -27.20
CA ASP A 369 27.04 23.08 -26.22
C ASP A 369 26.54 22.34 -24.97
N ILE A 370 26.42 23.06 -23.83
CA ILE A 370 25.94 22.52 -22.56
C ILE A 370 25.11 23.56 -21.81
N THR A 371 24.01 23.11 -21.28
CA THR A 371 23.17 23.88 -20.33
C THR A 371 22.73 23.03 -19.17
N LEU A 372 22.12 23.63 -18.14
CA LEU A 372 21.59 22.90 -17.00
C LEU A 372 20.28 23.49 -16.46
N VAL A 373 19.53 22.66 -15.77
CA VAL A 373 18.37 23.04 -14.96
C VAL A 373 18.54 22.47 -13.55
N LYS A 374 18.23 23.29 -12.54
CA LYS A 374 18.22 22.86 -11.13
C LYS A 374 16.78 22.71 -10.63
N GLU A 375 16.43 21.54 -10.08
CA GLU A 375 15.17 21.25 -9.43
C GLU A 375 15.39 20.84 -7.97
N GLY A 376 14.84 21.61 -7.01
CA GLY A 376 15.16 21.44 -5.59
C GLY A 376 14.31 20.41 -4.83
N PHE A 377 13.14 20.03 -5.33
CA PHE A 377 12.17 19.20 -4.58
C PHE A 377 11.80 17.95 -5.38
N VAL A 378 12.78 17.08 -5.62
CA VAL A 378 12.61 15.88 -6.49
C VAL A 378 12.47 14.62 -5.68
N TYR A 379 13.41 14.36 -4.78
CA TYR A 379 13.51 13.12 -4.02
C TYR A 379 13.17 13.36 -2.55
N PRO A 380 12.01 12.87 -2.05
CA PRO A 380 11.68 12.95 -0.62
C PRO A 380 12.64 12.05 0.17
N ILE A 381 13.33 12.59 1.16
CA ILE A 381 14.31 11.83 1.96
C ILE A 381 13.55 10.97 2.97
N GLN A 382 13.31 9.71 2.63
CA GLN A 382 12.55 8.77 3.45
C GLN A 382 13.49 7.99 4.39
N ARG A 383 13.76 8.57 5.56
CA ARG A 383 14.48 7.90 6.65
C ARG A 383 13.58 6.92 7.38
N SER A 384 14.15 5.90 8.00
CA SER A 384 13.42 5.00 8.90
C SER A 384 12.64 5.83 9.94
N GLY A 385 11.34 5.56 10.09
CA GLY A 385 10.44 6.28 11.00
C GLY A 385 9.84 7.59 10.46
N TYR A 386 10.09 8.00 9.22
CA TYR A 386 9.51 9.21 8.61
C TYR A 386 7.97 9.22 8.60
N GLN A 387 7.34 8.05 8.72
CA GLN A 387 5.88 7.88 8.76
C GLN A 387 5.24 8.64 9.93
N VAL A 388 5.96 8.80 11.04
CA VAL A 388 5.49 9.60 12.20
C VAL A 388 5.34 11.08 11.83
N ASP A 389 6.28 11.61 11.05
CA ASP A 389 6.21 13.00 10.58
C ASP A 389 5.14 13.17 9.49
N ILE A 390 4.96 12.18 8.63
CA ILE A 390 3.82 12.15 7.67
C ILE A 390 2.48 12.19 8.41
N ALA A 391 2.30 11.40 9.46
CA ALA A 391 1.07 11.42 10.25
C ALA A 391 0.77 12.79 10.87
N LYS A 392 1.81 13.51 11.37
CA LYS A 392 1.66 14.90 11.86
C LYS A 392 1.24 15.85 10.73
N VAL A 393 1.87 15.73 9.56
CA VAL A 393 1.54 16.52 8.37
C VAL A 393 0.10 16.29 7.96
N GLU A 394 -0.33 15.03 7.84
CA GLU A 394 -1.70 14.68 7.48
C GLU A 394 -2.73 15.17 8.50
N SER A 395 -2.40 15.12 9.79
CA SER A 395 -3.21 15.72 10.85
C SER A 395 -3.33 17.24 10.70
N THR A 396 -2.25 17.93 10.34
CA THR A 396 -2.25 19.39 10.13
C THR A 396 -3.10 19.77 8.92
N ILE A 397 -2.93 19.11 7.78
CA ILE A 397 -3.71 19.34 6.57
C ILE A 397 -5.18 18.97 6.79
N GLY A 398 -5.46 17.86 7.48
CA GLY A 398 -6.80 17.36 7.78
C GLY A 398 -7.66 18.28 8.68
N ARG A 399 -7.09 19.31 9.31
CA ARG A 399 -7.85 20.37 10.01
C ARG A 399 -8.69 21.20 9.04
N TYR A 400 -8.23 21.36 7.82
CA TYR A 400 -8.87 22.19 6.82
C TYR A 400 -9.78 21.34 5.91
N ARG A 401 -11.09 21.44 6.08
CA ARG A 401 -12.09 20.62 5.34
C ARG A 401 -12.02 20.77 3.83
N GLN A 402 -11.53 21.90 3.36
CA GLN A 402 -11.45 22.28 1.95
C GLN A 402 -10.14 21.83 1.29
N LEU A 403 -9.11 21.41 2.08
CA LEU A 403 -7.75 21.18 1.61
C LEU A 403 -7.47 19.70 1.36
N TYR A 404 -7.01 19.41 0.17
CA TYR A 404 -6.57 18.10 -0.26
C TYR A 404 -5.13 18.16 -0.75
N SER A 405 -4.37 17.09 -0.53
CA SER A 405 -3.02 16.91 -1.06
C SER A 405 -3.01 15.81 -2.11
N LEU A 406 -2.44 16.08 -3.29
CA LEU A 406 -2.36 15.16 -4.41
C LEU A 406 -0.98 15.26 -5.07
N GLY A 407 -0.41 14.15 -5.50
CA GLY A 407 0.87 14.11 -6.20
C GLY A 407 2.06 13.69 -5.32
N ALA A 408 3.18 13.41 -5.97
CA ALA A 408 4.39 12.88 -5.33
C ALA A 408 4.95 13.82 -4.24
N GLY A 409 5.18 15.08 -4.59
CA GLY A 409 5.72 16.07 -3.65
C GLY A 409 4.76 16.38 -2.50
N ALA A 410 3.47 16.52 -2.78
CA ALA A 410 2.45 16.84 -1.78
C ALA A 410 2.19 15.68 -0.79
N LYS A 411 2.49 14.44 -1.18
CA LYS A 411 2.36 13.25 -0.34
C LYS A 411 3.69 12.71 0.17
N PHE A 412 4.78 13.45 -0.04
CA PHE A 412 6.13 13.04 0.35
C PHE A 412 6.47 11.61 -0.10
N ASN A 413 6.16 11.29 -1.34
CA ASN A 413 6.34 9.96 -1.89
C ASN A 413 7.06 10.01 -3.24
N TYR A 414 8.04 9.11 -3.44
CA TYR A 414 8.66 8.91 -4.75
C TYR A 414 7.85 7.89 -5.53
N THR A 415 7.08 8.38 -6.51
CA THR A 415 6.10 7.54 -7.21
C THR A 415 6.07 7.82 -8.71
N ASP A 416 5.78 6.79 -9.47
CA ASP A 416 5.77 6.80 -10.93
C ASP A 416 4.47 7.44 -11.48
N THR A 417 4.52 7.89 -12.75
CA THR A 417 3.44 8.62 -13.44
C THR A 417 2.11 7.86 -13.44
N GLN A 418 2.12 6.53 -13.65
CA GLN A 418 0.90 5.72 -13.67
C GLN A 418 0.14 5.77 -12.33
N VAL A 419 0.87 5.79 -11.22
CA VAL A 419 0.27 5.90 -9.88
C VAL A 419 -0.34 7.30 -9.68
N LEU A 420 0.31 8.34 -10.21
CA LEU A 420 -0.20 9.72 -10.14
C LEU A 420 -1.51 9.88 -10.91
N PHE A 421 -1.62 9.27 -12.10
CA PHE A 421 -2.86 9.26 -12.86
C PHE A 421 -4.00 8.57 -12.11
N ARG A 422 -3.74 7.36 -11.54
CA ARG A 422 -4.75 6.63 -10.75
C ARG A 422 -5.24 7.44 -9.56
N LYS A 423 -4.33 7.98 -8.76
CA LYS A 423 -4.71 8.83 -7.61
C LYS A 423 -5.48 10.09 -8.03
N ALA A 424 -5.19 10.64 -9.20
CA ALA A 424 -5.92 11.79 -9.72
C ALA A 424 -7.36 11.41 -10.14
N PHE A 425 -7.54 10.26 -10.78
CA PHE A 425 -8.86 9.72 -11.10
C PHE A 425 -9.67 9.42 -9.84
N ASP A 426 -9.08 8.72 -8.86
CA ASP A 426 -9.72 8.36 -7.60
C ASP A 426 -10.18 9.62 -6.82
N LEU A 427 -9.33 10.65 -6.77
CA LEU A 427 -9.70 11.92 -6.13
C LEU A 427 -10.84 12.60 -6.86
N ALA A 428 -10.79 12.69 -8.21
CA ALA A 428 -11.83 13.31 -9.00
C ALA A 428 -13.17 12.57 -8.84
N GLU A 429 -13.14 11.27 -8.78
CA GLU A 429 -14.33 10.45 -8.52
C GLU A 429 -14.87 10.68 -7.10
N SER A 430 -14.02 10.65 -6.08
CA SER A 430 -14.43 10.88 -4.69
C SER A 430 -15.06 12.26 -4.47
N LEU A 431 -14.52 13.31 -5.10
CA LEU A 431 -15.02 14.68 -4.96
C LEU A 431 -16.37 14.91 -5.68
N THR A 432 -16.66 14.11 -6.70
CA THR A 432 -17.91 14.21 -7.47
C THR A 432 -18.98 13.25 -6.98
N SER A 433 -18.63 12.11 -6.45
CA SER A 433 -19.58 11.19 -5.80
C SER A 433 -20.20 11.78 -4.53
N VAL A 434 -19.51 12.71 -3.86
CA VAL A 434 -20.03 13.43 -2.68
C VAL A 434 -21.16 14.41 -3.04
N SER A 435 -21.21 14.95 -4.28
CA SER A 435 -22.31 15.83 -4.70
C SER A 435 -23.60 15.07 -5.03
N GLU A 436 -23.52 13.83 -5.44
CA GLU A 436 -24.69 12.93 -5.49
C GLU A 436 -25.11 12.50 -4.08
N LYS A 437 -24.17 12.39 -3.11
CA LYS A 437 -24.49 12.11 -1.71
C LYS A 437 -25.28 13.20 -1.01
N SER A 438 -25.19 14.46 -1.39
CA SER A 438 -26.07 15.50 -0.81
C SER A 438 -27.51 15.46 -1.35
N ALA A 439 -27.73 14.99 -2.57
CA ALA A 439 -29.05 14.65 -3.08
C ALA A 439 -29.57 13.30 -2.57
N TYR A 440 -28.64 12.37 -2.25
CA TYR A 440 -28.92 11.08 -1.62
C TYR A 440 -29.12 11.18 -0.09
N ALA A 441 -28.51 12.18 0.57
CA ALA A 441 -28.71 12.39 2.02
C ALA A 441 -30.18 12.68 2.40
N ILE A 442 -31.01 13.13 1.44
CA ILE A 442 -32.47 13.24 1.63
C ILE A 442 -33.18 11.88 1.44
N LYS A 443 -32.50 10.88 0.87
CA LYS A 443 -32.97 9.47 0.79
C LYS A 443 -32.25 8.52 1.73
N GLN A 444 -31.31 8.99 2.56
CA GLN A 444 -30.52 8.21 3.52
C GLN A 444 -31.30 7.84 4.80
N GLN A 445 -32.61 7.59 4.70
CA GLN A 445 -33.36 7.00 5.79
C GLN A 445 -33.38 5.46 5.78
N SER A 446 -32.56 4.76 4.99
CA SER A 446 -32.68 3.30 4.88
C SER A 446 -31.38 2.46 4.79
N VAL A 447 -30.15 2.98 4.90
CA VAL A 447 -28.94 2.12 4.88
C VAL A 447 -28.49 1.69 6.30
N THR A 448 -29.20 2.06 7.34
CA THR A 448 -28.83 1.80 8.74
C THR A 448 -29.46 0.54 9.35
N ASN A 449 -30.02 -0.39 8.58
CA ASN A 449 -30.74 -1.55 9.13
C ASN A 449 -30.04 -2.90 8.88
N PHE A 450 -28.74 -2.95 8.71
CA PHE A 450 -28.04 -4.23 8.77
C PHE A 450 -27.90 -4.72 10.21
N ASN A 451 -28.02 -6.03 10.38
CA ASN A 451 -27.92 -6.67 11.68
C ASN A 451 -26.44 -6.72 12.15
N LYS A 452 -26.17 -6.26 13.38
CA LYS A 452 -24.86 -6.34 14.03
C LYS A 452 -24.49 -7.76 14.46
N VAL A 453 -25.50 -8.61 14.62
CA VAL A 453 -25.37 -10.02 14.95
C VAL A 453 -26.26 -10.79 13.99
N ILE A 454 -25.69 -11.73 13.29
CA ILE A 454 -26.36 -12.54 12.28
C ILE A 454 -26.46 -13.96 12.78
N LYS A 455 -27.55 -14.65 12.46
CA LYS A 455 -27.69 -16.07 12.77
C LYS A 455 -27.48 -16.90 11.52
N ILE A 456 -26.56 -17.85 11.59
CA ILE A 456 -26.32 -18.88 10.60
C ILE A 456 -26.67 -20.21 11.24
N ASN A 457 -27.73 -20.84 10.76
CA ASN A 457 -28.28 -22.08 11.31
C ASN A 457 -28.37 -22.09 12.86
N GLY A 458 -28.94 -21.00 13.43
CA GLY A 458 -29.07 -20.83 14.88
C GLY A 458 -27.85 -20.29 15.61
N ARG A 459 -26.64 -20.35 15.04
CA ARG A 459 -25.39 -19.82 15.62
C ARG A 459 -25.22 -18.34 15.33
N SER A 460 -24.92 -17.57 16.38
CA SER A 460 -24.65 -16.12 16.25
C SER A 460 -23.26 -15.84 15.72
N VAL A 461 -23.16 -14.84 14.81
CA VAL A 461 -21.93 -14.29 14.24
C VAL A 461 -21.94 -12.77 14.44
N GLY A 462 -20.90 -12.23 15.02
CA GLY A 462 -20.79 -10.81 15.38
C GLY A 462 -21.11 -10.53 16.86
N GLY A 463 -20.89 -9.31 17.30
CA GLY A 463 -21.00 -8.92 18.71
C GLY A 463 -19.99 -9.65 19.60
N ASP A 464 -20.47 -10.20 20.71
CA ASP A 464 -19.62 -10.96 21.66
C ASP A 464 -19.61 -12.47 21.35
N ALA A 465 -20.16 -12.88 20.20
CA ALA A 465 -20.18 -14.29 19.82
C ALA A 465 -18.74 -14.82 19.57
N THR A 466 -18.55 -16.10 19.82
CA THR A 466 -17.30 -16.78 19.47
C THR A 466 -17.09 -16.73 17.95
N PRO A 467 -15.89 -16.39 17.47
CA PRO A 467 -15.61 -16.29 16.04
C PRO A 467 -16.02 -17.55 15.26
N TYR A 468 -16.56 -17.34 14.07
CA TYR A 468 -17.03 -18.39 13.18
C TYR A 468 -15.91 -18.84 12.24
N VAL A 469 -15.54 -20.12 12.24
CA VAL A 469 -14.43 -20.66 11.46
C VAL A 469 -14.95 -21.48 10.29
N ILE A 470 -14.57 -21.06 9.07
CA ILE A 470 -14.96 -21.67 7.80
C ILE A 470 -13.77 -22.40 7.20
N ALA A 471 -13.90 -23.68 6.98
CA ALA A 471 -12.99 -24.48 6.17
C ALA A 471 -13.34 -24.30 4.68
N GLU A 472 -12.55 -23.52 3.93
CA GLU A 472 -12.71 -23.32 2.49
C GLU A 472 -12.11 -24.51 1.72
N ALA A 473 -12.89 -25.51 1.43
CA ALA A 473 -12.50 -26.61 0.55
C ALA A 473 -12.35 -26.12 -0.90
N GLY A 474 -13.12 -25.12 -1.29
CA GLY A 474 -13.01 -24.50 -2.62
C GLY A 474 -13.09 -25.51 -3.75
N MET A 475 -11.98 -25.60 -4.52
CA MET A 475 -11.78 -26.56 -5.59
C MET A 475 -10.87 -27.73 -5.18
N ASN A 476 -10.47 -27.86 -3.94
CA ASN A 476 -9.54 -28.89 -3.45
C ASN A 476 -10.13 -30.32 -3.51
N HIS A 477 -11.38 -30.46 -3.90
CA HIS A 477 -11.96 -31.77 -4.28
C HIS A 477 -11.50 -32.25 -5.68
N ASN A 478 -10.85 -31.43 -6.50
CA ASN A 478 -10.32 -31.76 -7.81
C ASN A 478 -11.34 -32.45 -8.74
N GLY A 479 -12.64 -32.08 -8.69
CA GLY A 479 -13.69 -32.73 -9.42
C GLY A 479 -14.07 -34.15 -8.92
N ASN A 480 -13.56 -34.57 -7.75
CA ASN A 480 -13.73 -35.92 -7.21
C ASN A 480 -14.61 -35.90 -5.96
N LEU A 481 -15.72 -36.61 -6.03
CA LEU A 481 -16.72 -36.72 -4.95
C LEU A 481 -16.16 -37.35 -3.67
N ASP A 482 -15.33 -38.40 -3.79
CA ASP A 482 -14.78 -39.08 -2.61
C ASP A 482 -13.76 -38.22 -1.89
N LEU A 483 -12.96 -37.43 -2.63
CA LEU A 483 -12.07 -36.45 -2.04
C LEU A 483 -12.87 -35.32 -1.35
N GLY A 484 -13.96 -34.86 -1.96
CA GLY A 484 -14.90 -33.93 -1.36
C GLY A 484 -15.47 -34.43 -0.02
N LYS A 485 -15.88 -35.70 0.06
CA LYS A 485 -16.33 -36.33 1.33
C LYS A 485 -15.24 -36.41 2.39
N LYS A 486 -13.98 -36.76 2.00
CA LYS A 486 -12.84 -36.76 2.93
C LYS A 486 -12.54 -35.36 3.49
N LEU A 487 -12.70 -34.31 2.67
CA LEU A 487 -12.57 -32.92 3.14
C LEU A 487 -13.65 -32.58 4.17
N ILE A 488 -14.88 -33.05 3.97
CA ILE A 488 -15.98 -32.88 4.94
C ILE A 488 -15.64 -33.59 6.25
N ASP A 489 -15.22 -34.86 6.20
CA ASP A 489 -14.82 -35.63 7.40
C ASP A 489 -13.72 -34.91 8.19
N ALA A 490 -12.71 -34.46 7.48
CA ALA A 490 -11.60 -33.72 8.08
C ALA A 490 -12.08 -32.40 8.73
N ALA A 491 -12.96 -31.65 8.07
CA ALA A 491 -13.52 -30.42 8.63
C ALA A 491 -14.36 -30.69 9.90
N VAL A 492 -15.13 -31.75 9.93
CA VAL A 492 -15.88 -32.20 11.14
C VAL A 492 -14.93 -32.49 12.30
N ILE A 493 -13.86 -33.28 12.05
CA ILE A 493 -12.87 -33.65 13.07
C ILE A 493 -12.14 -32.43 13.63
N THR A 494 -11.88 -31.42 12.83
CA THR A 494 -11.24 -30.19 13.28
C THR A 494 -12.14 -29.30 14.13
N GLY A 495 -13.46 -29.51 14.08
CA GLY A 495 -14.46 -28.71 14.80
C GLY A 495 -14.73 -27.35 14.16
N CYS A 496 -14.50 -27.23 12.87
CA CYS A 496 -14.93 -26.06 12.09
C CYS A 496 -16.44 -25.87 12.18
N ASP A 497 -16.88 -24.61 12.07
CA ASP A 497 -18.29 -24.28 12.13
C ASP A 497 -19.01 -24.58 10.83
N ALA A 498 -18.27 -24.48 9.71
CA ALA A 498 -18.75 -24.78 8.39
C ALA A 498 -17.64 -25.25 7.46
N ILE A 499 -18.05 -25.96 6.41
CA ILE A 499 -17.23 -26.21 5.22
C ILE A 499 -17.84 -25.50 4.02
N LYS A 500 -16.98 -24.88 3.17
CA LYS A 500 -17.42 -24.14 1.99
C LYS A 500 -16.80 -24.70 0.72
N PHE A 501 -17.64 -24.81 -0.32
CA PHE A 501 -17.24 -25.18 -1.68
C PHE A 501 -17.43 -24.01 -2.65
N GLN A 502 -17.15 -24.25 -3.93
CA GLN A 502 -17.41 -23.33 -5.04
C GLN A 502 -18.32 -24.02 -6.05
N THR A 503 -19.35 -23.32 -6.49
CA THR A 503 -20.34 -23.83 -7.45
C THR A 503 -20.38 -22.92 -8.66
N PHE A 504 -20.05 -23.44 -9.83
CA PHE A 504 -19.95 -22.65 -11.06
C PHE A 504 -20.11 -23.50 -12.32
N LEU A 505 -20.53 -22.85 -13.38
CA LEU A 505 -20.43 -23.38 -14.74
C LEU A 505 -19.17 -22.77 -15.39
N PRO A 506 -18.21 -23.56 -15.87
CA PRO A 506 -16.94 -23.06 -16.42
C PRO A 506 -17.12 -21.97 -17.47
N ASN A 507 -18.10 -22.12 -18.37
CA ASN A 507 -18.43 -21.18 -19.43
C ASN A 507 -18.91 -19.80 -18.92
N SER A 508 -19.51 -19.76 -17.72
CA SER A 508 -20.04 -18.54 -17.11
C SER A 508 -19.00 -17.84 -16.21
N ARG A 509 -17.94 -18.55 -15.81
CA ARG A 509 -16.96 -18.06 -14.84
C ARG A 509 -15.81 -17.28 -15.50
N VAL A 510 -15.30 -17.73 -16.65
CA VAL A 510 -14.10 -17.16 -17.28
C VAL A 510 -14.13 -17.28 -18.80
N SER A 511 -13.51 -16.32 -19.48
CA SER A 511 -13.32 -16.39 -20.94
C SER A 511 -12.33 -17.51 -21.33
N SER A 512 -12.67 -18.29 -22.33
CA SER A 512 -11.82 -19.35 -22.90
C SER A 512 -10.47 -18.87 -23.45
N LYS A 513 -10.26 -17.55 -23.53
CA LYS A 513 -9.03 -16.96 -24.07
C LYS A 513 -7.95 -16.65 -23.01
N VAL A 514 -8.27 -16.78 -21.72
CA VAL A 514 -7.35 -16.48 -20.62
C VAL A 514 -6.50 -17.70 -20.31
N LYS A 515 -5.17 -17.55 -20.28
CA LYS A 515 -4.25 -18.64 -19.94
C LYS A 515 -4.18 -18.86 -18.43
N SER A 516 -4.10 -20.13 -17.98
CA SER A 516 -4.04 -20.47 -16.56
C SER A 516 -2.77 -19.93 -15.87
N VAL A 517 -1.64 -19.91 -16.58
CA VAL A 517 -0.36 -19.36 -16.07
C VAL A 517 -0.41 -17.87 -15.72
N ASP A 518 -1.38 -17.11 -16.23
CA ASP A 518 -1.59 -15.71 -15.86
C ASP A 518 -2.27 -15.57 -14.50
N PHE A 519 -2.85 -16.64 -13.96
CA PHE A 519 -3.58 -16.66 -12.70
C PHE A 519 -2.84 -17.37 -11.56
N VAL A 520 -2.12 -18.48 -11.86
CA VAL A 520 -1.45 -19.31 -10.86
C VAL A 520 0.03 -19.46 -11.23
N GLU A 521 0.93 -18.77 -10.48
CA GLU A 521 2.40 -18.87 -10.67
C GLU A 521 2.96 -20.31 -10.47
N LEU A 522 2.15 -21.21 -9.93
CA LEU A 522 2.52 -22.57 -9.49
C LEU A 522 1.95 -23.68 -10.38
N ALA A 523 1.28 -23.36 -11.49
CA ALA A 523 0.86 -24.38 -12.44
C ALA A 523 2.09 -25.02 -13.09
N ASP A 524 2.21 -26.33 -12.99
CA ASP A 524 3.31 -27.18 -13.48
C ASP A 524 3.52 -27.11 -15.00
N GLY A 525 3.77 -25.93 -15.57
CA GLY A 525 4.18 -25.76 -16.95
C GLY A 525 3.21 -26.26 -18.02
N MET A 526 1.98 -26.63 -17.67
CA MET A 526 0.95 -26.99 -18.62
C MET A 526 0.42 -25.74 -19.32
N GLU A 527 0.40 -25.71 -20.63
CA GLU A 527 -0.29 -24.71 -21.44
C GLU A 527 -1.81 -24.98 -21.43
N GLU A 528 -2.43 -24.82 -20.28
CA GLU A 528 -3.87 -24.96 -20.06
C GLU A 528 -4.53 -23.58 -20.04
N THR A 529 -5.74 -23.40 -20.58
CA THR A 529 -6.50 -22.17 -20.36
C THR A 529 -7.16 -22.19 -18.98
N MET A 530 -7.49 -21.02 -18.42
CA MET A 530 -8.26 -20.95 -17.18
C MET A 530 -9.60 -21.68 -17.30
N HIS A 531 -10.23 -21.61 -18.48
CA HIS A 531 -11.47 -22.33 -18.74
C HIS A 531 -11.29 -23.87 -18.65
N ASP A 532 -10.20 -24.40 -19.21
CA ASP A 532 -9.91 -25.83 -19.16
C ASP A 532 -9.60 -26.30 -17.73
N MET A 533 -8.83 -25.49 -16.99
CA MET A 533 -8.56 -25.72 -15.58
C MET A 533 -9.85 -25.77 -14.77
N PHE A 534 -10.73 -24.76 -14.90
CA PHE A 534 -12.02 -24.77 -14.19
C PHE A 534 -12.92 -25.90 -14.65
N SER A 535 -12.88 -26.29 -15.92
CA SER A 535 -13.67 -27.42 -16.42
C SER A 535 -13.22 -28.74 -15.78
N ARG A 536 -11.91 -28.94 -15.64
CA ARG A 536 -11.33 -30.13 -14.97
C ARG A 536 -11.62 -30.18 -13.48
N LEU A 537 -11.63 -29.00 -12.81
CA LEU A 537 -11.84 -28.88 -11.37
C LEU A 537 -13.32 -28.73 -10.98
N SER A 538 -14.22 -28.56 -11.96
CA SER A 538 -15.66 -28.46 -11.68
C SER A 538 -16.24 -29.80 -11.24
N MET A 539 -17.28 -29.74 -10.44
CA MET A 539 -18.05 -30.92 -10.04
C MET A 539 -19.48 -30.80 -10.58
N PRO A 540 -20.02 -31.85 -11.20
CA PRO A 540 -21.41 -31.84 -11.66
C PRO A 540 -22.40 -31.56 -10.54
N PHE A 541 -23.50 -30.84 -10.80
CA PHE A 541 -24.53 -30.52 -9.81
C PHE A 541 -25.08 -31.75 -9.08
N SER A 542 -25.18 -32.87 -9.77
CA SER A 542 -25.64 -34.14 -9.17
C SER A 542 -24.67 -34.68 -8.11
N GLU A 543 -23.36 -34.49 -8.29
CA GLU A 543 -22.33 -34.88 -7.31
C GLU A 543 -22.22 -33.85 -6.19
N HIS A 544 -22.35 -32.56 -6.52
CA HIS A 544 -22.47 -31.50 -5.53
C HIS A 544 -23.62 -31.74 -4.55
N LYS A 545 -24.77 -32.16 -5.07
CA LYS A 545 -25.90 -32.55 -4.21
C LYS A 545 -25.51 -33.65 -3.22
N GLN A 546 -24.79 -34.68 -3.67
CA GLN A 546 -24.34 -35.76 -2.78
C GLN A 546 -23.37 -35.25 -1.69
N LEU A 547 -22.53 -34.25 -1.98
CA LEU A 547 -21.68 -33.62 -0.96
C LEU A 547 -22.52 -32.89 0.10
N PHE A 548 -23.53 -32.13 -0.34
CA PHE A 548 -24.42 -31.42 0.56
C PHE A 548 -25.21 -32.40 1.46
N ASP A 549 -25.77 -33.45 0.87
CA ASP A 549 -26.50 -34.50 1.62
C ASP A 549 -25.54 -35.16 2.63
N TYR A 550 -24.29 -35.43 2.25
CA TYR A 550 -23.28 -36.04 3.12
C TYR A 550 -22.89 -35.12 4.28
N ALA A 551 -22.58 -33.83 4.02
CA ALA A 551 -22.21 -32.89 5.07
C ALA A 551 -23.35 -32.70 6.10
N ASN A 552 -24.60 -32.61 5.62
CA ASN A 552 -25.78 -32.54 6.48
C ASN A 552 -25.89 -33.78 7.35
N SER A 553 -25.61 -34.98 6.84
CA SER A 553 -25.61 -36.22 7.63
C SER A 553 -24.49 -36.26 8.68
N CYS A 554 -23.37 -35.59 8.42
CA CYS A 554 -22.25 -35.42 9.36
C CYS A 554 -22.48 -34.29 10.38
N GLY A 555 -23.53 -33.48 10.23
CA GLY A 555 -23.91 -32.41 11.14
C GLY A 555 -23.02 -31.16 11.06
N ILE A 556 -22.32 -30.92 9.95
CA ILE A 556 -21.56 -29.70 9.69
C ILE A 556 -22.33 -28.80 8.72
N GLU A 557 -22.31 -27.47 8.99
CA GLU A 557 -22.86 -26.50 8.07
C GLU A 557 -22.09 -26.53 6.75
N ILE A 558 -22.84 -26.63 5.64
CA ILE A 558 -22.26 -26.60 4.29
C ILE A 558 -22.92 -25.53 3.45
N PHE A 559 -22.11 -24.73 2.76
CA PHE A 559 -22.56 -23.74 1.80
C PHE A 559 -21.56 -23.56 0.68
N SER A 560 -21.87 -22.72 -0.29
CA SER A 560 -21.03 -22.56 -1.47
C SER A 560 -20.96 -21.10 -1.94
N THR A 561 -19.94 -20.81 -2.73
CA THR A 561 -19.80 -19.59 -3.50
C THR A 561 -20.36 -19.82 -4.90
N PRO A 562 -21.52 -19.24 -5.28
CA PRO A 562 -21.98 -19.26 -6.67
C PRO A 562 -21.24 -18.20 -7.49
N PHE A 563 -20.98 -18.48 -8.77
CA PHE A 563 -20.36 -17.54 -9.72
C PHE A 563 -21.29 -17.19 -10.90
N ASP A 564 -22.47 -17.76 -10.94
CA ASP A 564 -23.49 -17.56 -11.98
C ASP A 564 -24.90 -17.78 -11.40
N PHE A 565 -25.92 -17.38 -12.16
CA PHE A 565 -27.31 -17.44 -11.72
C PHE A 565 -27.81 -18.87 -11.58
N GLU A 566 -27.43 -19.77 -12.51
CA GLU A 566 -27.82 -21.18 -12.46
C GLU A 566 -27.27 -21.87 -11.21
N SER A 567 -26.06 -21.49 -10.80
CA SER A 567 -25.45 -21.96 -9.54
C SER A 567 -26.22 -21.47 -8.31
N VAL A 568 -26.76 -20.25 -8.33
CA VAL A 568 -27.64 -19.76 -7.24
C VAL A 568 -28.94 -20.57 -7.20
N ASP A 569 -29.58 -20.77 -8.35
CA ASP A 569 -30.83 -21.56 -8.44
C ASP A 569 -30.62 -22.99 -7.96
N PHE A 570 -29.50 -23.60 -8.36
CA PHE A 570 -29.13 -24.93 -7.88
C PHE A 570 -28.95 -24.96 -6.36
N LEU A 571 -28.20 -24.02 -5.78
CA LEU A 571 -27.98 -23.95 -4.34
C LEU A 571 -29.29 -23.68 -3.57
N GLU A 572 -30.21 -22.86 -4.12
CA GLU A 572 -31.54 -22.71 -3.57
C GLU A 572 -32.30 -24.02 -3.52
N SER A 573 -32.19 -24.86 -4.58
CA SER A 573 -32.82 -26.18 -4.63
C SER A 573 -32.28 -27.15 -3.57
N LEU A 574 -31.03 -26.94 -3.09
CA LEU A 574 -30.42 -27.71 -1.99
C LEU A 574 -30.80 -27.18 -0.61
N GLY A 575 -31.43 -26.02 -0.52
CA GLY A 575 -31.83 -25.42 0.74
C GLY A 575 -30.67 -24.86 1.58
N VAL A 576 -29.63 -24.30 0.95
CA VAL A 576 -28.49 -23.68 1.66
C VAL A 576 -28.97 -22.65 2.65
N SER A 577 -28.29 -22.54 3.79
CA SER A 577 -28.65 -21.61 4.88
C SER A 577 -28.10 -20.20 4.66
N LEU A 578 -27.05 -20.06 3.83
CA LEU A 578 -26.35 -18.78 3.55
C LEU A 578 -25.62 -18.85 2.20
N TYR A 579 -25.17 -17.69 1.73
CA TYR A 579 -24.38 -17.54 0.52
C TYR A 579 -23.03 -16.88 0.80
N LYS A 580 -22.02 -17.28 0.02
CA LYS A 580 -20.76 -16.55 -0.09
C LYS A 580 -20.68 -15.84 -1.44
N ILE A 581 -20.22 -14.59 -1.42
CA ILE A 581 -19.85 -13.86 -2.63
C ILE A 581 -18.33 -13.66 -2.62
N ALA A 582 -17.67 -14.09 -3.69
CA ALA A 582 -16.24 -13.98 -3.84
C ALA A 582 -15.81 -12.51 -4.07
N SER A 583 -14.53 -12.19 -3.79
CA SER A 583 -13.97 -10.85 -3.99
C SER A 583 -14.11 -10.34 -5.42
N MET A 584 -13.95 -11.20 -6.42
CA MET A 584 -14.08 -10.85 -7.83
C MET A 584 -15.52 -10.46 -8.21
N ASP A 585 -16.51 -11.00 -7.53
CA ASP A 585 -17.93 -10.72 -7.75
C ASP A 585 -18.47 -9.56 -6.89
N LEU A 586 -17.64 -8.91 -6.09
CA LEU A 586 -18.06 -7.71 -5.34
C LEU A 586 -18.61 -6.62 -6.28
N VAL A 587 -18.10 -6.53 -7.50
CA VAL A 587 -18.55 -5.58 -8.53
C VAL A 587 -19.67 -6.14 -9.41
N ASN A 588 -20.00 -7.41 -9.25
CA ASN A 588 -21.08 -8.09 -10.00
C ASN A 588 -22.43 -7.81 -9.34
N LEU A 589 -22.84 -6.54 -9.36
CA LEU A 589 -24.08 -6.10 -8.73
C LEU A 589 -25.34 -6.87 -9.18
N PRO A 590 -25.47 -7.33 -10.44
CA PRO A 590 -26.57 -8.20 -10.84
C PRO A 590 -26.63 -9.53 -10.05
N LEU A 591 -25.50 -10.22 -9.87
CA LEU A 591 -25.43 -11.47 -9.10
C LEU A 591 -25.72 -11.21 -7.63
N ILE A 592 -25.11 -10.17 -7.05
CA ILE A 592 -25.35 -9.75 -5.66
C ILE A 592 -26.83 -9.47 -5.44
N LYS A 593 -27.46 -8.74 -6.36
CA LYS A 593 -28.91 -8.49 -6.32
C LYS A 593 -29.73 -9.77 -6.33
N TYR A 594 -29.33 -10.72 -7.16
CA TYR A 594 -30.02 -11.99 -7.29
C TYR A 594 -29.95 -12.81 -6.00
N VAL A 595 -28.76 -12.92 -5.42
CA VAL A 595 -28.54 -13.58 -4.13
C VAL A 595 -29.27 -12.85 -3.00
N ALA A 596 -29.27 -11.51 -2.97
CA ALA A 596 -29.93 -10.75 -1.92
C ALA A 596 -31.46 -10.99 -1.84
N LYS A 597 -32.11 -11.27 -2.97
CA LYS A 597 -33.55 -11.60 -3.03
C LYS A 597 -33.91 -12.87 -2.28
N THR A 598 -32.99 -13.79 -2.06
CA THR A 598 -33.23 -15.03 -1.29
C THR A 598 -33.48 -14.76 0.19
N GLN A 599 -33.16 -13.55 0.69
CA GLN A 599 -33.23 -13.11 2.09
C GLN A 599 -32.33 -13.93 3.05
N LYS A 600 -31.48 -14.82 2.54
CA LYS A 600 -30.54 -15.60 3.33
C LYS A 600 -29.30 -14.73 3.69
N PRO A 601 -28.60 -15.04 4.79
CA PRO A 601 -27.33 -14.39 5.12
C PRO A 601 -26.32 -14.43 3.97
N ILE A 602 -25.61 -13.32 3.79
CA ILE A 602 -24.56 -13.17 2.76
C ILE A 602 -23.22 -12.90 3.44
N ILE A 603 -22.22 -13.72 3.16
CA ILE A 603 -20.83 -13.46 3.49
C ILE A 603 -20.15 -12.87 2.24
N LEU A 604 -19.76 -11.59 2.29
CA LEU A 604 -19.23 -10.83 1.17
C LEU A 604 -17.74 -10.56 1.36
N SER A 605 -16.87 -11.14 0.52
CA SER A 605 -15.44 -10.86 0.51
C SER A 605 -15.12 -9.55 -0.19
N THR A 606 -14.12 -8.81 0.33
CA THR A 606 -13.80 -7.43 -0.07
C THR A 606 -12.40 -7.26 -0.63
N GLY A 607 -11.76 -8.32 -1.13
CA GLY A 607 -10.50 -8.24 -1.85
C GLY A 607 -10.63 -7.45 -3.15
N MET A 608 -9.52 -6.91 -3.66
CA MET A 608 -9.47 -6.12 -4.91
C MET A 608 -10.44 -4.93 -4.93
N SER A 609 -10.85 -4.40 -3.77
CA SER A 609 -11.86 -3.35 -3.68
C SER A 609 -11.47 -2.21 -2.74
N ASN A 610 -12.19 -1.11 -2.83
CA ASN A 610 -12.15 0.02 -1.92
C ASN A 610 -13.49 0.19 -1.18
N ILE A 611 -13.53 1.11 -0.20
CA ILE A 611 -14.72 1.36 0.63
C ILE A 611 -15.96 1.72 -0.22
N GLY A 612 -15.80 2.49 -1.30
CA GLY A 612 -16.91 2.87 -2.18
C GLY A 612 -17.52 1.68 -2.92
N MET A 613 -16.68 0.78 -3.46
CA MET A 613 -17.15 -0.44 -4.13
C MET A 613 -17.90 -1.38 -3.17
N ILE A 614 -17.42 -1.47 -1.92
CA ILE A 614 -18.13 -2.24 -0.88
C ILE A 614 -19.49 -1.61 -0.57
N GLU A 615 -19.52 -0.27 -0.45
CA GLU A 615 -20.75 0.47 -0.22
C GLU A 615 -21.78 0.24 -1.33
N ASP A 616 -21.37 0.26 -2.62
CA ASP A 616 -22.24 0.01 -3.77
C ASP A 616 -22.91 -1.38 -3.65
N SER A 617 -22.14 -2.39 -3.31
CA SER A 617 -22.64 -3.76 -3.11
C SER A 617 -23.62 -3.85 -1.94
N LEU A 618 -23.28 -3.22 -0.81
CA LEU A 618 -24.16 -3.16 0.37
C LEU A 618 -25.47 -2.42 0.08
N GLN A 619 -25.42 -1.35 -0.72
CA GLN A 619 -26.63 -0.64 -1.14
C GLN A 619 -27.55 -1.50 -1.98
N VAL A 620 -27.01 -2.34 -2.87
CA VAL A 620 -27.82 -3.28 -3.66
C VAL A 620 -28.49 -4.30 -2.75
N ILE A 621 -27.76 -4.87 -1.78
CA ILE A 621 -28.31 -5.83 -0.81
C ILE A 621 -29.41 -5.18 0.03
N ALA A 622 -29.18 -3.97 0.54
CA ALA A 622 -30.13 -3.23 1.35
C ALA A 622 -31.43 -2.88 0.57
N ARG A 623 -31.33 -2.56 -0.73
CA ARG A 623 -32.49 -2.29 -1.59
C ARG A 623 -33.38 -3.52 -1.77
N GLU A 624 -32.82 -4.71 -1.73
CA GLU A 624 -33.58 -5.96 -1.76
C GLU A 624 -34.13 -6.37 -0.35
N GLY A 625 -33.87 -5.56 0.67
CA GLY A 625 -34.40 -5.76 2.02
C GLY A 625 -33.72 -6.83 2.84
N ASN A 626 -32.50 -7.27 2.45
CA ASN A 626 -31.75 -8.28 3.20
C ASN A 626 -30.82 -7.61 4.24
N PRO A 627 -31.09 -7.76 5.57
CA PRO A 627 -30.29 -7.13 6.61
C PRO A 627 -29.08 -7.98 7.07
N ASN A 628 -28.89 -9.19 6.54
CA ASN A 628 -27.98 -10.19 7.08
C ASN A 628 -26.71 -10.28 6.23
N VAL A 629 -25.74 -9.42 6.50
CA VAL A 629 -24.48 -9.38 5.77
C VAL A 629 -23.28 -9.46 6.73
N VAL A 630 -22.30 -10.30 6.41
CA VAL A 630 -20.97 -10.34 7.01
C VAL A 630 -19.97 -9.90 5.96
N LEU A 631 -19.06 -9.00 6.28
CA LEU A 631 -17.94 -8.65 5.42
C LEU A 631 -16.71 -9.49 5.77
N LEU A 632 -15.95 -9.93 4.77
CA LEU A 632 -14.61 -10.49 4.99
C LEU A 632 -13.59 -9.56 4.37
N HIS A 633 -12.70 -9.00 5.20
CA HIS A 633 -11.46 -8.43 4.70
C HIS A 633 -10.63 -9.53 4.00
N CYS A 634 -10.01 -9.20 2.88
CA CYS A 634 -9.33 -10.19 2.05
C CYS A 634 -8.24 -9.54 1.22
N ASN A 635 -7.09 -10.22 1.09
CA ASN A 635 -6.12 -9.98 0.03
C ASN A 635 -6.22 -11.12 -0.99
N SER A 636 -6.47 -10.78 -2.26
CA SER A 636 -6.70 -11.76 -3.33
C SER A 636 -5.43 -12.18 -4.06
N THR A 637 -4.29 -12.22 -3.38
CA THR A 637 -3.05 -12.83 -3.86
C THR A 637 -2.93 -14.24 -3.26
N TYR A 638 -2.47 -15.21 -4.01
CA TYR A 638 -2.39 -16.63 -3.62
C TYR A 638 -0.96 -17.17 -3.83
N PRO A 639 -0.11 -17.28 -2.78
CA PRO A 639 -0.35 -16.86 -1.39
C PRO A 639 -0.23 -15.35 -1.19
N ALA A 640 -0.93 -14.83 -0.18
CA ALA A 640 -0.82 -13.44 0.24
C ALA A 640 0.40 -13.22 1.15
N ALA A 641 1.19 -12.17 0.89
CA ALA A 641 2.27 -11.76 1.78
C ALA A 641 1.70 -11.15 3.07
N ALA A 642 2.33 -11.43 4.21
CA ALA A 642 1.85 -10.97 5.50
C ALA A 642 1.79 -9.44 5.61
N GLU A 643 2.73 -8.73 4.99
CA GLU A 643 2.80 -7.27 4.92
C GLU A 643 1.65 -6.64 4.13
N ASP A 644 1.07 -7.36 3.17
CA ASP A 644 -0.03 -6.88 2.34
C ASP A 644 -1.42 -7.14 2.96
N MET A 645 -1.47 -7.88 4.06
CA MET A 645 -2.73 -8.27 4.69
C MET A 645 -3.49 -7.13 5.35
N ASN A 646 -2.82 -6.06 5.78
CA ASN A 646 -3.45 -4.86 6.36
C ASN A 646 -4.61 -5.16 7.34
N ILE A 647 -4.40 -6.03 8.31
CA ILE A 647 -5.44 -6.58 9.21
C ILE A 647 -6.22 -5.50 9.94
N ARG A 648 -5.65 -4.29 10.15
CA ARG A 648 -6.38 -3.14 10.73
C ARG A 648 -7.59 -2.70 9.89
N ALA A 649 -7.66 -3.08 8.60
CA ALA A 649 -8.82 -2.82 7.75
C ALA A 649 -10.10 -3.48 8.30
N ILE A 650 -10.03 -4.59 9.03
CA ILE A 650 -11.17 -5.19 9.73
C ILE A 650 -11.85 -4.17 10.64
N ASN A 651 -11.07 -3.46 11.47
CA ASN A 651 -11.62 -2.42 12.36
C ASN A 651 -12.15 -1.21 11.58
N THR A 652 -11.54 -0.87 10.45
CA THR A 652 -12.03 0.20 9.57
C THR A 652 -13.38 -0.17 8.99
N LEU A 653 -13.53 -1.38 8.44
CA LEU A 653 -14.80 -1.88 7.90
C LEU A 653 -15.90 -1.96 8.97
N LYS A 654 -15.58 -2.44 10.19
CA LYS A 654 -16.51 -2.43 11.32
C LYS A 654 -17.04 -1.02 11.65
N LYS A 655 -16.13 -0.04 11.66
CA LYS A 655 -16.48 1.36 11.93
C LYS A 655 -17.27 2.01 10.79
N CYS A 656 -16.91 1.72 9.54
CA CYS A 656 -17.58 2.31 8.37
C CYS A 656 -19.01 1.78 8.19
N PHE A 657 -19.22 0.48 8.36
CA PHE A 657 -20.46 -0.18 7.96
C PHE A 657 -21.28 -0.71 9.13
N ASN A 658 -20.70 -0.79 10.34
CA ASN A 658 -21.39 -1.28 11.55
C ASN A 658 -21.96 -2.70 11.38
N LEU A 659 -21.21 -3.58 10.68
CA LEU A 659 -21.49 -4.96 10.35
C LEU A 659 -20.52 -5.91 11.06
N PRO A 660 -20.84 -7.19 11.21
CA PRO A 660 -19.85 -8.20 11.51
C PRO A 660 -18.78 -8.25 10.42
N VAL A 661 -17.50 -8.26 10.81
CA VAL A 661 -16.38 -8.30 9.87
C VAL A 661 -15.38 -9.38 10.27
N GLY A 662 -15.06 -10.23 9.30
CA GLY A 662 -14.07 -11.28 9.41
C GLY A 662 -12.87 -11.11 8.49
N LEU A 663 -12.10 -12.18 8.37
CA LEU A 663 -10.96 -12.33 7.47
C LEU A 663 -11.15 -13.53 6.56
N SER A 664 -10.88 -13.38 5.26
CA SER A 664 -10.58 -14.47 4.34
C SER A 664 -9.07 -14.48 4.10
N ASP A 665 -8.38 -15.49 4.64
CA ASP A 665 -6.92 -15.53 4.79
C ASP A 665 -6.27 -16.46 3.78
N HIS A 666 -5.44 -15.90 2.90
CA HIS A 666 -4.67 -16.62 1.87
C HIS A 666 -3.16 -16.65 2.18
N SER A 667 -2.75 -16.29 3.39
CA SER A 667 -1.35 -16.32 3.81
C SER A 667 -0.91 -17.72 4.28
N PHE A 668 0.39 -17.97 4.30
CA PHE A 668 0.92 -19.20 4.88
C PHE A 668 0.86 -19.19 6.41
N GLY A 669 0.56 -20.34 7.01
CA GLY A 669 0.53 -20.55 8.46
C GLY A 669 -0.62 -19.83 9.15
N LEU A 670 -0.64 -19.80 10.50
CA LEU A 670 -1.76 -19.30 11.30
C LEU A 670 -1.57 -17.91 11.87
N LEU A 671 -0.43 -17.26 11.62
CA LEU A 671 -0.09 -15.98 12.27
C LEU A 671 -1.11 -14.88 11.94
N VAL A 672 -1.42 -14.70 10.67
CA VAL A 672 -2.33 -13.66 10.21
C VAL A 672 -3.75 -13.87 10.75
N SER A 673 -4.27 -15.10 10.66
CA SER A 673 -5.56 -15.46 11.25
C SER A 673 -5.61 -15.22 12.76
N THR A 674 -4.53 -15.56 13.49
CA THR A 674 -4.43 -15.35 14.95
C THR A 674 -4.43 -13.86 15.29
N VAL A 675 -3.70 -13.03 14.53
CA VAL A 675 -3.69 -11.57 14.68
C VAL A 675 -5.08 -11.00 14.39
N ALA A 676 -5.77 -11.47 13.35
CA ALA A 676 -7.13 -11.03 13.05
C ALA A 676 -8.11 -11.36 14.19
N LEU A 677 -8.03 -12.57 14.75
CA LEU A 677 -8.81 -12.96 15.92
C LEU A 677 -8.53 -12.05 17.12
N SER A 678 -7.27 -11.70 17.35
CA SER A 678 -6.85 -10.85 18.49
C SER A 678 -7.37 -9.42 18.41
N ILE A 679 -7.68 -8.91 17.21
CA ILE A 679 -8.29 -7.58 17.03
C ILE A 679 -9.82 -7.65 16.89
N GLY A 680 -10.42 -8.82 17.12
CA GLY A 680 -11.87 -9.00 17.18
C GLY A 680 -12.51 -9.37 15.83
N SER A 681 -11.85 -10.14 14.97
CA SER A 681 -12.46 -10.71 13.77
C SER A 681 -13.63 -11.62 14.15
N ASP A 682 -14.80 -11.43 13.53
CA ASP A 682 -16.01 -12.23 13.81
C ASP A 682 -16.04 -13.56 13.05
N VAL A 683 -15.32 -13.63 11.92
CA VAL A 683 -15.25 -14.82 11.05
C VAL A 683 -13.82 -15.00 10.56
N ILE A 684 -13.35 -16.24 10.50
CA ILE A 684 -12.12 -16.61 9.78
C ILE A 684 -12.49 -17.65 8.73
N GLU A 685 -12.15 -17.37 7.49
CA GLU A 685 -12.21 -18.29 6.35
C GLU A 685 -10.80 -18.62 5.91
N ARG A 686 -10.47 -19.88 5.76
CA ARG A 686 -9.16 -20.35 5.26
C ARG A 686 -9.33 -21.51 4.31
N HIS A 687 -8.50 -21.51 3.24
CA HIS A 687 -8.39 -22.69 2.37
C HIS A 687 -8.00 -23.92 3.18
N PHE A 688 -8.64 -25.04 2.87
CA PHE A 688 -8.54 -26.27 3.63
C PHE A 688 -8.30 -27.46 2.72
N THR A 689 -7.38 -28.33 3.10
CA THR A 689 -7.06 -29.58 2.40
C THR A 689 -6.73 -30.68 3.39
N ILE A 690 -6.80 -31.94 2.95
CA ILE A 690 -6.31 -33.09 3.72
C ILE A 690 -4.79 -33.28 3.58
N ASN A 691 -4.18 -32.75 2.52
CA ASN A 691 -2.74 -32.78 2.28
C ASN A 691 -2.37 -31.70 1.27
N ASN A 692 -1.48 -30.80 1.66
CA ASN A 692 -1.03 -29.66 0.84
C ASN A 692 -0.10 -30.06 -0.33
N LYS A 693 0.31 -31.32 -0.42
CA LYS A 693 1.10 -31.88 -1.52
C LYS A 693 0.25 -32.48 -2.63
N LEU A 694 -1.07 -32.45 -2.51
CA LEU A 694 -1.96 -32.88 -3.58
C LEU A 694 -1.86 -31.89 -4.77
N GLU A 695 -2.05 -32.43 -5.97
CA GLU A 695 -2.17 -31.63 -7.20
C GLU A 695 -3.42 -30.74 -7.14
N GLY A 696 -3.27 -29.49 -7.53
CA GLY A 696 -4.36 -28.49 -7.62
C GLY A 696 -3.90 -27.09 -7.24
N PRO A 697 -4.60 -26.06 -7.70
CA PRO A 697 -4.14 -24.67 -7.55
C PRO A 697 -4.12 -24.18 -6.09
N ASP A 698 -5.02 -24.69 -5.24
CA ASP A 698 -5.23 -24.17 -3.90
C ASP A 698 -4.61 -25.03 -2.78
N HIS A 699 -4.23 -26.28 -3.07
CA HIS A 699 -3.73 -27.21 -2.04
C HIS A 699 -2.49 -26.68 -1.31
N ILE A 700 -1.54 -26.12 -2.04
CA ILE A 700 -0.24 -25.68 -1.50
C ILE A 700 -0.35 -24.60 -0.41
N LEU A 701 -1.34 -23.72 -0.50
CA LEU A 701 -1.57 -22.64 0.47
C LEU A 701 -2.60 -23.01 1.53
N SER A 702 -3.27 -24.14 1.37
CA SER A 702 -4.36 -24.59 2.24
C SER A 702 -3.84 -25.11 3.58
N SER A 703 -4.59 -24.87 4.64
CA SER A 703 -4.33 -25.45 5.94
C SER A 703 -4.72 -26.93 5.98
N GLU A 704 -3.84 -27.74 6.53
CA GLU A 704 -4.10 -29.14 6.85
C GLU A 704 -4.92 -29.29 8.15
N PRO A 705 -5.50 -30.49 8.46
CA PRO A 705 -6.39 -30.66 9.59
C PRO A 705 -5.78 -30.22 10.95
N ASP A 706 -4.50 -30.47 11.19
CA ASP A 706 -3.83 -30.10 12.44
C ASP A 706 -3.73 -28.57 12.60
N GLU A 707 -3.46 -27.84 11.52
CA GLU A 707 -3.43 -26.39 11.56
C GLU A 707 -4.85 -25.81 11.77
N MET A 708 -5.81 -26.37 11.03
CA MET A 708 -7.20 -25.91 11.16
C MET A 708 -7.75 -26.18 12.56
N LYS A 709 -7.44 -27.32 13.15
CA LYS A 709 -7.81 -27.66 14.54
C LYS A 709 -7.24 -26.63 15.53
N ARG A 710 -5.95 -26.25 15.38
CA ARG A 710 -5.33 -25.21 16.21
C ARG A 710 -6.02 -23.87 16.06
N LEU A 711 -6.37 -23.48 14.83
CA LEU A 711 -7.10 -22.24 14.57
C LEU A 711 -8.48 -22.25 15.25
N VAL A 712 -9.20 -23.34 15.13
CA VAL A 712 -10.49 -23.53 15.82
C VAL A 712 -10.30 -23.39 17.33
N ASP A 713 -9.34 -24.06 17.94
CA ASP A 713 -9.07 -24.01 19.38
C ASP A 713 -8.72 -22.58 19.84
N ILE A 714 -7.92 -21.84 19.08
CA ILE A 714 -7.64 -20.41 19.33
C ILE A 714 -8.94 -19.59 19.28
N SER A 715 -9.76 -19.80 18.27
CA SER A 715 -11.02 -19.04 18.09
C SER A 715 -11.98 -19.23 19.28
N ARG A 716 -11.97 -20.42 19.92
CA ARG A 716 -12.85 -20.74 21.06
C ARG A 716 -12.42 -20.07 22.36
N VAL A 717 -11.17 -19.65 22.48
CA VAL A 717 -10.62 -19.06 23.72
C VAL A 717 -10.29 -17.57 23.59
N VAL A 718 -10.15 -17.04 22.38
CA VAL A 718 -9.64 -15.67 22.14
C VAL A 718 -10.43 -14.59 22.88
N ASN A 719 -11.77 -14.62 22.86
CA ASN A 719 -12.61 -13.62 23.55
C ASN A 719 -12.40 -13.65 25.06
N ARG A 720 -12.18 -14.83 25.65
CA ARG A 720 -11.84 -14.98 27.07
C ARG A 720 -10.47 -14.40 27.41
N ILE A 721 -9.49 -14.55 26.49
CA ILE A 721 -8.15 -13.98 26.65
C ILE A 721 -8.18 -12.46 26.54
N LEU A 722 -8.95 -11.92 25.58
CA LEU A 722 -9.09 -10.47 25.38
C LEU A 722 -9.75 -9.80 26.61
N GLY A 723 -10.72 -10.46 27.23
CA GLY A 723 -11.41 -9.93 28.41
C GLY A 723 -12.21 -8.65 28.11
N ASP A 724 -12.44 -7.88 29.17
CA ASP A 724 -13.28 -6.64 29.13
C ASP A 724 -12.45 -5.33 29.08
N GLY A 725 -11.12 -5.43 28.99
CA GLY A 725 -10.21 -4.28 28.95
C GLY A 725 -10.04 -3.53 30.28
N VAL A 726 -10.75 -3.89 31.35
CA VAL A 726 -10.65 -3.24 32.64
C VAL A 726 -9.50 -3.83 33.46
N LYS A 727 -8.47 -3.04 33.78
CA LYS A 727 -7.36 -3.49 34.63
C LYS A 727 -7.80 -3.51 36.10
N ARG A 728 -7.93 -4.72 36.63
CA ARG A 728 -8.23 -4.99 38.05
C ARG A 728 -7.50 -6.23 38.51
N ILE A 729 -7.38 -6.38 39.83
CA ILE A 729 -6.88 -7.61 40.43
C ILE A 729 -7.90 -8.71 40.14
N LYS A 730 -7.45 -9.79 39.53
CA LYS A 730 -8.30 -10.96 39.25
C LYS A 730 -8.33 -11.88 40.49
N SER A 731 -9.37 -12.68 40.59
CA SER A 731 -9.51 -13.63 41.71
C SER A 731 -8.31 -14.58 41.86
N SER A 732 -7.69 -14.99 40.74
CA SER A 732 -6.47 -15.81 40.71
C SER A 732 -5.22 -15.12 41.26
N GLU A 733 -5.24 -13.80 41.46
CA GLU A 733 -4.10 -13.04 41.98
C GLU A 733 -4.21 -12.77 43.51
N TYR A 734 -5.37 -13.05 44.15
CA TYR A 734 -5.56 -12.66 45.56
C TYR A 734 -4.56 -13.30 46.51
N ASP A 735 -4.22 -14.59 46.31
CA ASP A 735 -3.20 -15.22 47.13
C ASP A 735 -1.82 -14.58 46.96
N THR A 736 -1.48 -14.21 45.70
CA THR A 736 -0.24 -13.53 45.40
C THR A 736 -0.23 -12.10 45.99
N VAL A 737 -1.37 -11.38 45.92
CA VAL A 737 -1.51 -10.08 46.58
C VAL A 737 -1.26 -10.20 48.06
N ASN A 738 -1.87 -11.18 48.73
CA ASN A 738 -1.71 -11.39 50.16
C ASN A 738 -0.25 -11.72 50.55
N LEU A 739 0.45 -12.52 49.74
CA LEU A 739 1.83 -12.95 50.02
C LEU A 739 2.90 -11.96 49.62
N GLN A 740 2.68 -11.14 48.59
CA GLN A 740 3.74 -10.34 47.95
C GLN A 740 3.51 -8.83 47.98
N GLN A 741 2.28 -8.36 48.08
CA GLN A 741 2.01 -6.93 48.14
C GLN A 741 2.65 -6.31 49.38
N LYS A 742 3.19 -5.12 49.23
CA LYS A 742 3.95 -4.42 50.27
C LYS A 742 3.04 -3.66 51.22
N SER A 743 3.44 -3.70 52.50
CA SER A 743 2.85 -2.89 53.57
C SER A 743 3.91 -2.20 54.39
N LEU A 744 3.52 -1.26 55.24
CA LEU A 744 4.38 -0.67 56.26
C LEU A 744 4.54 -1.64 57.40
N TYR A 745 5.76 -1.83 57.79
CA TYR A 745 6.17 -2.68 58.93
C TYR A 745 6.99 -1.88 59.93
N ALA A 746 6.86 -2.22 61.21
CA ALA A 746 7.73 -1.67 62.25
C ALA A 746 9.17 -2.23 62.07
N LEU A 747 10.16 -1.35 62.00
CA LEU A 747 11.58 -1.71 61.90
C LEU A 747 12.11 -2.14 63.27
N ASN A 748 11.61 -1.52 64.33
CA ASN A 748 11.91 -1.78 65.75
C ASN A 748 10.58 -1.78 66.51
N ASP A 749 10.61 -2.26 67.81
CA ASP A 749 9.43 -2.19 68.66
C ASP A 749 8.96 -0.73 68.85
N ILE A 750 7.67 -0.50 68.72
CA ILE A 750 7.02 0.81 68.88
C ILE A 750 6.03 0.67 70.05
N SER A 751 6.26 1.42 71.12
CA SER A 751 5.44 1.31 72.33
C SER A 751 4.10 2.08 72.18
N ASN A 752 3.09 1.65 72.91
CA ASN A 752 1.83 2.37 73.01
C ASN A 752 2.09 3.82 73.49
N GLY A 753 1.46 4.81 72.86
CA GLY A 753 1.68 6.22 73.11
C GLY A 753 2.91 6.83 72.42
N GLN A 754 3.77 6.05 71.80
CA GLN A 754 4.94 6.53 71.09
C GLN A 754 4.58 7.18 69.75
N LYS A 755 5.21 8.34 69.44
CA LYS A 755 5.08 8.99 68.15
C LYS A 755 5.90 8.22 67.10
N ILE A 756 5.26 7.80 66.04
CA ILE A 756 5.86 7.04 64.97
C ILE A 756 6.58 8.02 64.04
N SER A 757 7.83 7.71 63.69
CA SER A 757 8.63 8.42 62.71
C SER A 757 9.00 7.49 61.52
N ARG A 758 9.36 8.09 60.35
CA ARG A 758 9.68 7.33 59.14
C ARG A 758 10.80 6.30 59.33
N ASP A 759 11.79 6.64 60.12
CA ASP A 759 12.94 5.79 60.45
C ASP A 759 12.58 4.56 61.29
N MET A 760 11.38 4.56 61.91
CA MET A 760 10.83 3.40 62.63
C MET A 760 10.07 2.45 61.74
N LEU A 761 9.90 2.79 60.43
CA LEU A 761 9.09 2.06 59.46
C LEU A 761 9.93 1.53 58.31
N THR A 762 9.54 0.37 57.79
CA THR A 762 10.11 -0.22 56.57
C THR A 762 8.98 -0.71 55.68
N VAL A 763 9.30 -0.95 54.41
CA VAL A 763 8.36 -1.43 53.41
C VAL A 763 8.72 -2.85 52.99
N LYS A 764 7.90 -3.82 53.33
CA LYS A 764 8.12 -5.21 52.94
C LYS A 764 6.78 -6.00 52.80
N GLY A 765 6.82 -7.20 52.28
CA GLY A 765 5.71 -8.14 52.29
C GLY A 765 5.76 -9.04 53.54
N PRO A 766 4.68 -9.77 53.79
CA PRO A 766 3.41 -9.85 53.05
C PRO A 766 2.50 -8.59 53.22
N SER A 767 1.32 -8.62 52.54
CA SER A 767 0.29 -7.64 52.81
C SER A 767 -0.32 -7.82 54.22
N GLY A 768 -1.15 -6.90 54.68
CA GLY A 768 -1.81 -6.99 55.97
C GLY A 768 -1.61 -5.73 56.84
N GLY A 769 -0.71 -4.86 56.45
CA GLY A 769 -0.55 -3.52 57.01
C GLY A 769 -1.02 -2.41 56.12
N ILE A 770 -0.80 -1.14 56.56
CA ILE A 770 -1.04 0.07 55.80
C ILE A 770 -0.19 0.04 54.54
N LEU A 771 -0.79 0.42 53.38
CA LEU A 771 -0.07 0.48 52.11
C LEU A 771 1.02 1.58 52.17
N PRO A 772 2.20 1.35 51.56
CA PRO A 772 3.35 2.27 51.59
C PRO A 772 3.02 3.71 51.11
N LYS A 773 2.03 3.87 50.24
CA LYS A 773 1.56 5.19 49.75
C LYS A 773 1.02 6.10 50.86
N TYR A 774 0.73 5.57 52.05
CA TYR A 774 0.23 6.30 53.18
C TYR A 774 1.33 6.60 54.20
N LEU A 775 2.60 6.36 53.88
CA LEU A 775 3.74 6.61 54.79
C LEU A 775 3.73 8.03 55.36
N ASP A 776 3.45 9.04 54.54
CA ASP A 776 3.36 10.44 54.97
C ASP A 776 2.22 10.73 55.96
N ILE A 777 1.18 9.91 55.94
CA ILE A 777 0.03 10.01 56.83
C ILE A 777 0.34 9.32 58.17
N VAL A 778 1.14 8.25 58.14
CA VAL A 778 1.56 7.49 59.32
C VAL A 778 2.63 8.22 60.08
N ASP A 779 3.54 8.91 59.36
CA ASP A 779 4.59 9.72 59.98
C ASP A 779 4.00 10.79 60.90
N GLY A 780 4.44 10.78 62.17
CA GLY A 780 3.95 11.69 63.18
C GLY A 780 2.70 11.26 63.94
N ARG A 781 2.07 10.15 63.57
CA ARG A 781 0.97 9.52 64.32
C ARG A 781 1.46 8.89 65.62
N VAL A 782 0.53 8.68 66.56
CA VAL A 782 0.82 8.08 67.85
C VAL A 782 0.32 6.62 67.87
N ALA A 783 1.16 5.68 68.23
CA ALA A 783 0.76 4.30 68.43
C ALA A 783 -0.30 4.11 69.53
N LYS A 784 -1.39 3.43 69.21
CA LYS A 784 -2.50 3.14 70.16
C LYS A 784 -2.29 1.85 70.96
N ARG A 785 -1.32 1.03 70.52
CA ARG A 785 -0.90 -0.21 71.19
C ARG A 785 0.57 -0.50 70.85
N ASP A 786 1.16 -1.46 71.59
CA ASP A 786 2.52 -1.90 71.28
C ASP A 786 2.54 -2.59 69.92
N ILE A 787 3.49 -2.23 69.05
CA ILE A 787 3.70 -2.82 67.74
C ILE A 787 5.09 -3.45 67.72
N PRO A 788 5.20 -4.77 67.74
CA PRO A 788 6.51 -5.47 67.74
C PRO A 788 7.31 -5.20 66.47
N ALA A 789 8.60 -5.23 66.55
CA ALA A 789 9.49 -5.23 65.39
C ALA A 789 9.09 -6.36 64.43
N ASP A 790 9.20 -6.08 63.12
CA ASP A 790 8.85 -7.02 62.06
C ASP A 790 7.35 -7.34 61.90
N TYR A 791 6.46 -6.55 62.53
CA TYR A 791 5.02 -6.67 62.38
C TYR A 791 4.45 -5.59 61.45
N PRO A 792 3.38 -5.94 60.68
CA PRO A 792 2.72 -4.94 59.82
C PRO A 792 2.02 -3.88 60.69
N VAL A 793 2.21 -2.63 60.34
CA VAL A 793 1.50 -1.50 60.98
C VAL A 793 0.12 -1.36 60.31
N THR A 794 -0.94 -1.41 61.10
CA THR A 794 -2.33 -1.28 60.62
C THR A 794 -2.99 0.04 61.03
N TRP A 795 -4.10 0.38 60.48
CA TRP A 795 -4.87 1.57 60.87
C TRP A 795 -5.41 1.49 62.31
N ASP A 796 -5.55 0.30 62.84
CA ASP A 796 -5.98 0.07 64.24
C ASP A 796 -4.85 0.32 65.23
N ASP A 797 -3.62 0.29 64.76
CA ASP A 797 -2.40 0.51 65.59
C ASP A 797 -2.09 2.01 65.78
N ILE A 798 -2.69 2.94 64.97
CA ILE A 798 -2.32 4.34 64.89
C ILE A 798 -3.46 5.33 64.95
#